data_9dc83c5396697ac66bba7652011fc56f
#
_entry.id   9dc83c5396697ac66bba7652011fc56f
#
_cell.length_a   1.000
_cell.length_b   1.000
_cell.length_c   1.000
_cell.angle_alpha   90.00
_cell.angle_beta   90.00
_cell.angle_gamma   90.00
#
_symmetry.space_group_name_H-M   'P 1'
#
loop_
_entity.id
_entity.type
_entity.pdbx_description
1 polymer ?
#
loop_
_entity_poly.entity_id
_entity_poly.type
_entity_poly.pdbx_seq_one_letter_code
_entity_poly.pdbx_strand_id
1 'polypeptide(L)'
;MAQPISSVTMKPVQHTPVLPQTEVSNPVGYIHSSTMPTFASMLPVASRTGNNNVNFNSPVKANQSETSRLTLVLDGKSYEPEELLNLIERLRQDIRGYTDHIRWLEQELSQTRLNLNARERDIDKLKSVLDQKLYNNMTQLPTHPVTPISDISRQTIKQNTLNVTGITPTLKATGMPENTGQQMFADKLRTKKQGVSGESFTGHQLSGLVHHDKDAWSSSLIRDAISNNTFLKHLEQSQIEEIVACMYKKQIPHGCFIIREGEPGDALYVVSDGILEVYKDNALLGRMEVGRAFGELALLYNCKRTASVRAVTNASAWTLDRRTFQQIMMSSCIHRQQENMKFLKSVPALKDLSSEKMKKLADVLEPVFYETGEYIIREGELGETFFIIKSGKVRVTHTVDRTDETKEIRQLSDGEWFGERALYTCEKRSANVISAEGGVHLLSLDRSNFIYLIGDLNEFKSKTYDDINRPSTGIISTNYQQSEGYLDKEEIVSTPQTAEQIESKDLLSTVKIDKDDLERITVLGVGGFGCVELVVWTKNRNKTFALKRMKKQHIVHTRQQEHICSERQIMLELRCPFICRLYCTYKDTKFVYMLLEACLGGELWTVLRNKGRFDDVMTRFVVACVLEAFTYLHTQGILYRDLKPENLLLDHKGYVKLCDFGFAKRVGHGKKTWTFCGTPEYVAPEIILNKGHDNSADYWSLGILIYELLTGSPPFTGTDPMKIYNVVLRGIDCVEFDPSNISRTATTLIKRLCAQNPAERLGYGRGGIIDIKQNKYFQGFDWIGLHRGTLAAPIQPTILGPDDTTNFDKYPQQNEIPPDETSGWDKEF
;
A
#
# COMPACT_ATOMS: atom_id res chain seq x y z
N MET A 1 75.05 32.09 15.71
CA MET A 1 75.14 31.70 17.11
C MET A 1 73.88 30.91 17.54
N ALA A 2 74.22 29.78 18.05
CA ALA A 2 73.48 28.94 18.99
C ALA A 2 72.34 28.13 18.40
N GLN A 3 72.66 27.03 18.20
CA GLN A 3 72.62 25.65 18.74
C GLN A 3 71.26 25.09 19.09
N PRO A 4 71.11 23.78 18.93
CA PRO A 4 69.90 23.08 18.62
C PRO A 4 69.31 22.42 19.89
N ILE A 5 68.00 22.14 19.84
CA ILE A 5 67.34 21.39 20.90
C ILE A 5 66.84 20.05 20.32
N SER A 6 67.49 19.05 20.86
CA SER A 6 67.24 17.64 21.03
C SER A 6 65.94 17.06 20.52
N SER A 7 66.14 15.99 19.77
CA SER A 7 65.27 14.87 19.45
C SER A 7 64.54 14.29 20.67
N VAL A 8 63.21 14.28 20.59
CA VAL A 8 62.41 13.40 21.43
C VAL A 8 61.77 12.36 20.50
N THR A 9 62.26 11.16 20.64
CA THR A 9 61.71 9.94 20.07
C THR A 9 60.33 9.68 20.69
N MET A 10 59.28 9.82 19.91
CA MET A 10 57.96 9.24 20.27
C MET A 10 57.88 7.81 19.78
N LYS A 11 57.69 6.89 20.72
CA LYS A 11 57.29 5.50 20.45
C LYS A 11 55.88 5.51 19.84
N PRO A 12 55.56 4.61 18.89
CA PRO A 12 54.22 4.48 18.35
C PRO A 12 53.31 3.88 19.41
N VAL A 13 52.27 4.63 19.75
CA VAL A 13 51.14 4.15 20.52
C VAL A 13 50.22 3.41 19.54
N GLN A 14 50.10 2.14 19.70
CA GLN A 14 49.08 1.31 19.06
C GLN A 14 47.69 1.73 19.61
N HIS A 15 46.95 2.50 18.88
CA HIS A 15 45.53 2.63 19.10
C HIS A 15 44.78 1.66 18.16
N THR A 16 44.47 0.51 18.70
CA THR A 16 43.35 -0.29 18.21
C THR A 16 42.06 0.45 18.62
N PRO A 17 41.13 0.76 17.70
CA PRO A 17 39.82 1.18 18.09
C PRO A 17 39.07 -0.07 18.61
N VAL A 18 38.87 -0.09 19.90
CA VAL A 18 37.92 -1.01 20.55
C VAL A 18 36.52 -0.48 20.16
N LEU A 19 35.88 -1.15 19.27
CA LEU A 19 34.41 -1.03 19.05
C LEU A 19 33.74 -1.47 20.37
N PRO A 20 32.78 -0.71 20.89
CA PRO A 20 31.98 -1.16 22.01
C PRO A 20 31.24 -2.43 21.58
N GLN A 21 31.46 -3.51 22.28
CA GLN A 21 30.62 -4.68 22.25
C GLN A 21 29.23 -4.25 22.75
N THR A 22 28.32 -4.05 21.83
CA THR A 22 26.92 -4.15 22.19
C THR A 22 26.68 -5.61 22.55
N GLU A 23 26.44 -5.86 23.81
CA GLU A 23 25.85 -7.10 24.30
C GLU A 23 24.51 -7.27 23.58
N VAL A 24 24.54 -8.01 22.49
CA VAL A 24 23.37 -8.67 21.97
C VAL A 24 23.11 -9.83 22.93
N SER A 25 22.22 -9.61 23.87
CA SER A 25 21.63 -10.68 24.65
C SER A 25 21.00 -11.66 23.67
N ASN A 26 21.70 -12.74 23.42
CA ASN A 26 21.23 -13.92 22.73
C ASN A 26 20.06 -14.53 23.52
N PRO A 27 18.85 -14.63 22.97
CA PRO A 27 17.81 -15.45 23.54
C PRO A 27 17.89 -16.89 23.02
N VAL A 28 19.05 -17.38 22.66
CA VAL A 28 19.27 -18.81 22.42
C VAL A 28 20.03 -19.37 23.62
N GLY A 29 19.27 -19.65 24.66
CA GLY A 29 19.75 -20.50 25.73
C GLY A 29 20.14 -21.85 25.13
N TYR A 30 21.41 -22.19 25.26
CA TYR A 30 21.89 -23.53 25.07
C TYR A 30 21.06 -24.45 25.99
N ILE A 31 20.22 -25.29 25.39
CA ILE A 31 19.59 -26.40 26.07
C ILE A 31 20.68 -27.43 26.23
N HIS A 32 21.36 -27.41 27.40
CA HIS A 32 22.10 -28.55 27.85
C HIS A 32 21.15 -29.75 27.94
N SER A 33 21.52 -30.84 27.32
CA SER A 33 20.87 -32.13 27.34
C SER A 33 20.87 -32.72 28.76
N SER A 34 19.90 -32.27 29.56
CA SER A 34 19.51 -33.02 30.75
C SER A 34 18.10 -32.57 31.12
N THR A 35 17.16 -33.52 30.98
CA THR A 35 15.75 -33.45 31.38
C THR A 35 14.82 -32.62 30.50
N MET A 36 14.39 -33.24 29.39
CA MET A 36 13.04 -32.93 28.84
C MET A 36 11.99 -33.25 29.93
N PRO A 37 11.07 -32.36 30.24
CA PRO A 37 9.92 -32.74 31.06
C PRO A 37 9.12 -33.79 30.30
N THR A 38 8.90 -34.92 30.96
CA THR A 38 8.04 -35.98 30.48
C THR A 38 6.69 -35.45 30.09
N PHE A 39 6.17 -35.90 28.96
CA PHE A 39 4.90 -35.55 28.32
C PHE A 39 3.63 -35.60 29.21
N ALA A 40 3.80 -35.90 30.50
CA ALA A 40 2.70 -35.99 31.48
C ALA A 40 2.23 -34.63 32.06
N SER A 41 2.93 -33.52 31.78
CA SER A 41 2.59 -32.17 32.31
C SER A 41 1.85 -31.25 31.35
N MET A 42 1.51 -31.71 30.13
CA MET A 42 0.79 -30.90 29.12
C MET A 42 -0.58 -31.47 28.73
N LEU A 43 -1.14 -32.38 29.49
CA LEU A 43 -2.53 -32.81 29.26
C LEU A 43 -3.46 -31.96 30.14
N PRO A 44 -4.54 -31.40 29.59
CA PRO A 44 -5.57 -30.73 30.38
C PRO A 44 -6.22 -31.72 31.34
N VAL A 45 -6.40 -31.29 32.55
CA VAL A 45 -7.03 -32.02 33.65
C VAL A 45 -8.41 -32.49 33.22
N ALA A 46 -8.58 -33.79 33.10
CA ALA A 46 -9.90 -34.40 32.93
C ALA A 46 -10.74 -34.14 34.18
N SER A 47 -11.94 -33.57 34.03
CA SER A 47 -12.91 -33.40 35.11
C SER A 47 -13.27 -34.77 35.68
N ARG A 48 -12.83 -35.04 36.89
CA ARG A 48 -13.21 -36.23 37.67
C ARG A 48 -14.60 -36.06 38.24
N THR A 49 -15.54 -36.89 37.77
CA THR A 49 -16.65 -37.35 38.63
C THR A 49 -16.40 -38.83 38.92
N GLY A 50 -16.13 -39.14 40.18
CA GLY A 50 -16.06 -40.51 40.67
C GLY A 50 -14.67 -40.89 41.19
N ASN A 51 -14.59 -41.00 42.51
CA ASN A 51 -13.45 -41.56 43.25
C ASN A 51 -13.09 -42.98 42.74
N ASN A 52 -11.84 -43.15 42.26
CA ASN A 52 -11.11 -44.40 42.50
C ASN A 52 -9.66 -44.21 42.13
N ASN A 53 -8.80 -44.35 43.16
CA ASN A 53 -7.34 -44.42 43.03
C ASN A 53 -6.97 -45.71 42.27
N VAL A 54 -6.33 -45.60 41.10
CA VAL A 54 -5.67 -46.71 40.42
C VAL A 54 -4.19 -46.44 40.36
N ASN A 55 -3.48 -47.30 41.13
CA ASN A 55 -2.03 -47.37 41.19
C ASN A 55 -1.50 -48.11 39.94
N PHE A 56 -0.67 -47.46 39.12
CA PHE A 56 -0.05 -48.08 37.96
C PHE A 56 1.20 -48.84 38.31
N ASN A 57 1.05 -50.08 38.85
CA ASN A 57 2.08 -51.10 38.84
C ASN A 57 1.53 -52.43 39.22
N SER A 58 1.01 -53.21 38.30
CA SER A 58 0.98 -54.68 38.27
C SER A 58 0.18 -55.18 37.05
N PRO A 59 0.56 -56.32 36.45
CA PRO A 59 -0.11 -56.87 35.27
C PRO A 59 -1.44 -57.49 35.66
N VAL A 60 -2.55 -56.95 35.13
CA VAL A 60 -3.87 -57.53 35.33
C VAL A 60 -4.11 -58.56 34.22
N LYS A 61 -4.36 -59.82 34.66
CA LYS A 61 -4.87 -60.88 33.79
C LYS A 61 -6.25 -60.51 33.27
N ALA A 62 -6.43 -60.70 31.97
CA ALA A 62 -7.70 -60.53 31.30
C ALA A 62 -8.77 -61.51 31.80
N ASN A 63 -9.93 -61.03 32.30
CA ASN A 63 -11.18 -61.68 32.28
C ASN A 63 -12.09 -61.03 31.22
N GLN A 64 -12.53 -61.80 30.27
CA GLN A 64 -13.49 -61.44 29.23
C GLN A 64 -14.86 -61.22 29.89
N SER A 65 -15.35 -60.00 29.85
CA SER A 65 -16.74 -59.58 29.66
C SER A 65 -16.92 -58.13 30.13
N GLU A 66 -17.47 -57.31 29.25
CA GLU A 66 -17.76 -55.87 29.34
C GLU A 66 -16.67 -54.93 28.80
N THR A 67 -16.64 -54.77 27.47
CA THR A 67 -15.97 -53.72 26.76
C THR A 67 -16.75 -52.42 26.90
N SER A 68 -16.48 -51.67 27.96
CA SER A 68 -16.77 -50.21 27.97
C SER A 68 -15.80 -49.52 27.03
N ARG A 69 -16.27 -49.04 25.87
CA ARG A 69 -15.46 -48.25 24.92
C ARG A 69 -14.99 -46.96 25.60
N LEU A 70 -13.68 -46.89 25.87
CA LEU A 70 -13.03 -45.64 26.31
C LEU A 70 -12.91 -44.70 25.13
N THR A 71 -13.79 -43.71 25.03
CA THR A 71 -13.67 -42.60 24.09
C THR A 71 -13.01 -41.42 24.76
N LEU A 72 -11.99 -40.86 24.12
CA LEU A 72 -11.31 -39.65 24.59
C LEU A 72 -11.80 -38.44 23.79
N VAL A 73 -12.20 -37.37 24.46
CA VAL A 73 -12.68 -36.17 23.81
C VAL A 73 -11.55 -35.15 23.79
N LEU A 74 -11.06 -34.74 22.60
CA LEU A 74 -10.10 -33.70 22.34
C LEU A 74 -10.76 -32.65 21.45
N ASP A 75 -10.71 -31.39 21.85
CA ASP A 75 -11.29 -30.25 21.13
C ASP A 75 -12.76 -30.44 20.70
N GLY A 76 -13.57 -31.08 21.57
CA GLY A 76 -14.98 -31.31 21.33
C GLY A 76 -15.31 -32.46 20.37
N LYS A 77 -14.32 -33.23 19.92
CA LYS A 77 -14.49 -34.43 19.10
C LYS A 77 -14.12 -35.67 19.90
N SER A 78 -14.92 -36.72 19.80
CA SER A 78 -14.64 -38.02 20.42
C SER A 78 -13.88 -38.91 19.43
N TYR A 79 -12.80 -39.55 19.90
CA TYR A 79 -11.94 -40.39 19.11
C TYR A 79 -11.93 -41.82 19.68
N GLU A 80 -11.95 -42.81 18.83
CA GLU A 80 -11.68 -44.21 19.19
C GLU A 80 -10.16 -44.39 19.44
N PRO A 81 -9.72 -45.35 20.27
CA PRO A 81 -8.32 -45.55 20.58
C PRO A 81 -7.39 -45.76 19.36
N GLU A 82 -7.89 -46.44 18.30
CA GLU A 82 -7.14 -46.64 17.06
C GLU A 82 -6.99 -45.34 16.25
N GLU A 83 -8.00 -44.47 16.22
CA GLU A 83 -7.95 -43.18 15.55
C GLU A 83 -6.94 -42.24 16.26
N LEU A 84 -6.86 -42.31 17.60
CA LEU A 84 -5.93 -41.55 18.37
C LEU A 84 -4.47 -41.99 18.16
N LEU A 85 -4.24 -43.31 18.05
CA LEU A 85 -2.92 -43.86 17.72
C LEU A 85 -2.49 -43.41 16.30
N ASN A 86 -3.38 -43.49 15.32
CA ASN A 86 -3.12 -43.03 13.97
C ASN A 86 -2.82 -41.51 13.92
N LEU A 87 -3.53 -40.69 14.73
CA LEU A 87 -3.31 -39.24 14.82
C LEU A 87 -1.94 -38.96 15.45
N ILE A 88 -1.60 -39.68 16.53
CA ILE A 88 -0.27 -39.52 17.19
C ILE A 88 0.85 -39.89 16.22
N GLU A 89 0.66 -40.94 15.41
CA GLU A 89 1.68 -41.37 14.47
C GLU A 89 1.88 -40.37 13.32
N ARG A 90 0.78 -39.79 12.80
CA ARG A 90 0.84 -38.67 11.84
C ARG A 90 1.56 -37.45 12.43
N LEU A 91 1.17 -37.00 13.62
CA LEU A 91 1.83 -35.87 14.27
C LEU A 91 3.33 -36.13 14.52
N ARG A 92 3.73 -37.38 14.85
CA ARG A 92 5.15 -37.74 14.95
C ARG A 92 5.87 -37.68 13.61
N GLN A 93 5.20 -38.01 12.53
CA GLN A 93 5.77 -37.94 11.19
C GLN A 93 5.93 -36.47 10.75
N ASP A 94 4.94 -35.63 11.01
CA ASP A 94 5.00 -34.18 10.73
C ASP A 94 6.11 -33.50 11.54
N ILE A 95 6.25 -33.84 12.83
CA ILE A 95 7.34 -33.29 13.67
C ILE A 95 8.71 -33.71 13.11
N ARG A 96 8.88 -34.94 12.61
CA ARG A 96 10.13 -35.36 11.96
C ARG A 96 10.38 -34.52 10.69
N GLY A 97 9.38 -34.35 9.85
CA GLY A 97 9.48 -33.52 8.65
C GLY A 97 9.89 -32.08 8.96
N TYR A 98 9.28 -31.45 9.97
CA TYR A 98 9.69 -30.10 10.41
C TYR A 98 11.12 -30.07 10.99
N THR A 99 11.52 -31.10 11.72
CA THR A 99 12.89 -31.19 12.28
C THR A 99 13.93 -31.29 11.17
N ASP A 100 13.67 -32.07 10.13
CA ASP A 100 14.58 -32.20 8.99
C ASP A 100 14.63 -30.91 8.16
N HIS A 101 13.50 -30.23 7.99
CA HIS A 101 13.44 -28.90 7.34
C HIS A 101 14.23 -27.83 8.12
N ILE A 102 14.13 -27.81 9.44
CA ILE A 102 14.92 -26.91 10.29
C ILE A 102 16.42 -27.17 10.10
N ARG A 103 16.86 -28.42 10.08
CA ARG A 103 18.27 -28.76 9.83
C ARG A 103 18.76 -28.31 8.47
N TRP A 104 17.91 -28.44 7.44
CA TRP A 104 18.24 -27.94 6.10
C TRP A 104 18.40 -26.41 6.10
N LEU A 105 17.48 -25.68 6.73
CA LEU A 105 17.58 -24.21 6.86
C LEU A 105 18.82 -23.76 7.64
N GLU A 106 19.21 -24.49 8.69
CA GLU A 106 20.43 -24.22 9.45
C GLU A 106 21.72 -24.43 8.59
N GLN A 107 21.72 -25.44 7.72
CA GLN A 107 22.82 -25.66 6.77
C GLN A 107 22.89 -24.51 5.73
N GLU A 108 21.76 -24.08 5.17
CA GLU A 108 21.70 -23.00 4.20
C GLU A 108 22.13 -21.66 4.82
N LEU A 109 21.70 -21.39 6.05
CA LEU A 109 22.13 -20.22 6.81
C LEU A 109 23.64 -20.22 7.07
N SER A 110 24.20 -21.38 7.41
CA SER A 110 25.64 -21.56 7.61
C SER A 110 26.44 -21.31 6.32
N GLN A 111 25.93 -21.82 5.18
CA GLN A 111 26.56 -21.60 3.88
C GLN A 111 26.50 -20.13 3.46
N THR A 112 25.37 -19.47 3.71
CA THR A 112 25.21 -18.04 3.41
C THR A 112 26.15 -17.18 4.26
N ARG A 113 26.36 -17.52 5.55
CA ARG A 113 27.34 -16.85 6.42
C ARG A 113 28.77 -17.02 5.91
N LEU A 114 29.13 -18.21 5.44
CA LEU A 114 30.45 -18.46 4.84
C LEU A 114 30.67 -17.59 3.59
N ASN A 115 29.67 -17.48 2.74
CA ASN A 115 29.70 -16.64 1.54
C ASN A 115 29.82 -15.15 1.89
N LEU A 116 29.10 -14.68 2.92
CA LEU A 116 29.19 -13.31 3.40
C LEU A 116 30.61 -12.98 3.90
N ASN A 117 31.18 -13.83 4.76
CA ASN A 117 32.54 -13.67 5.27
C ASN A 117 33.62 -13.74 4.15
N ALA A 118 33.38 -14.46 3.07
CA ALA A 118 34.25 -14.44 1.90
C ALA A 118 34.19 -13.07 1.18
N ARG A 119 32.99 -12.52 0.97
CA ARG A 119 32.83 -11.20 0.35
C ARG A 119 33.39 -10.06 1.20
N GLU A 120 33.27 -10.14 2.54
CA GLU A 120 33.87 -9.15 3.44
C GLU A 120 35.40 -9.14 3.30
N ARG A 121 36.02 -10.32 3.23
CA ARG A 121 37.48 -10.43 2.97
C ARG A 121 37.90 -9.85 1.63
N ASP A 122 37.07 -9.97 0.59
CA ASP A 122 37.33 -9.37 -0.73
C ASP A 122 37.16 -7.84 -0.72
N ILE A 123 36.21 -7.35 0.04
CA ILE A 123 36.05 -5.89 0.28
C ILE A 123 37.28 -5.33 1.00
N ASP A 124 37.80 -5.99 2.01
CA ASP A 124 39.01 -5.54 2.74
C ASP A 124 40.26 -5.58 1.85
N LYS A 125 40.37 -6.55 0.96
CA LYS A 125 41.45 -6.57 -0.07
C LYS A 125 41.31 -5.38 -1.03
N LEU A 126 40.10 -5.08 -1.49
CA LEU A 126 39.86 -3.96 -2.39
C LEU A 126 40.15 -2.62 -1.69
N LYS A 127 39.79 -2.46 -0.40
CA LYS A 127 40.16 -1.29 0.40
C LYS A 127 41.67 -1.10 0.49
N SER A 128 42.41 -2.16 0.79
CA SER A 128 43.87 -2.10 0.90
C SER A 128 44.55 -1.72 -0.42
N VAL A 129 44.02 -2.20 -1.56
CA VAL A 129 44.50 -1.82 -2.92
C VAL A 129 44.18 -0.34 -3.22
N LEU A 130 43.00 0.15 -2.78
CA LEU A 130 42.60 1.53 -2.95
C LEU A 130 43.50 2.47 -2.14
N ASP A 131 43.76 2.14 -0.88
CA ASP A 131 44.66 2.90 0.00
C ASP A 131 46.07 2.96 -0.54
N GLN A 132 46.58 1.85 -1.08
CA GLN A 132 47.87 1.79 -1.72
C GLN A 132 47.97 2.63 -3.00
N LYS A 133 46.91 2.67 -3.83
CA LYS A 133 46.79 3.56 -4.98
C LYS A 133 46.70 5.04 -4.60
N LEU A 134 46.00 5.37 -3.54
CA LEU A 134 45.90 6.75 -2.99
C LEU A 134 47.27 7.21 -2.49
N TYR A 135 47.99 6.35 -1.74
CA TYR A 135 49.33 6.64 -1.26
C TYR A 135 50.34 6.88 -2.39
N ASN A 136 50.32 6.03 -3.43
CA ASN A 136 51.18 6.20 -4.59
C ASN A 136 50.85 7.45 -5.43
N ASN A 137 49.61 7.87 -5.50
CA ASN A 137 49.21 9.11 -6.17
C ASN A 137 49.59 10.38 -5.39
N MET A 138 49.65 10.30 -4.04
CA MET A 138 50.15 11.45 -3.21
C MET A 138 51.64 11.62 -3.26
N THR A 139 52.46 10.62 -3.62
CA THR A 139 53.88 10.67 -3.73
C THR A 139 54.42 11.12 -5.11
N GLN A 140 53.55 11.37 -6.09
CA GLN A 140 53.91 11.80 -7.44
C GLN A 140 53.55 13.26 -7.79
N LEU A 141 53.27 14.12 -6.82
CA LEU A 141 53.09 15.55 -7.07
C LEU A 141 54.44 16.25 -7.16
N PRO A 142 54.78 16.96 -8.25
CA PRO A 142 56.01 17.73 -8.36
C PRO A 142 56.01 18.89 -7.39
N THR A 143 57.02 19.00 -6.58
CA THR A 143 57.32 20.15 -5.72
C THR A 143 57.76 21.34 -6.57
N HIS A 144 56.89 22.31 -6.80
CA HIS A 144 57.28 23.64 -7.20
C HIS A 144 57.29 24.60 -5.97
N PRO A 145 58.32 25.45 -5.82
CA PRO A 145 58.44 26.32 -4.66
C PRO A 145 57.43 27.46 -4.72
N VAL A 146 56.64 27.61 -3.66
CA VAL A 146 55.72 28.72 -3.47
C VAL A 146 56.48 29.87 -2.80
N THR A 147 56.62 31.00 -3.46
CA THR A 147 57.03 32.27 -2.89
C THR A 147 55.94 32.82 -1.96
N PRO A 148 56.28 33.46 -0.84
CA PRO A 148 55.30 33.97 0.12
C PRO A 148 54.69 35.27 -0.37
N ILE A 149 53.40 35.35 -0.47
CA ILE A 149 52.65 36.62 -0.63
C ILE A 149 52.21 37.07 0.75
N SER A 150 52.78 38.21 1.13
CA SER A 150 52.53 39.01 2.31
C SER A 150 51.13 39.62 2.37
N ASP A 151 50.59 39.63 3.57
CA ASP A 151 49.71 40.64 4.16
C ASP A 151 48.87 41.57 3.27
N ILE A 152 47.63 41.16 3.00
CA ILE A 152 46.46 42.05 2.87
C ILE A 152 45.22 41.19 3.07
N SER A 153 44.58 41.21 4.25
CA SER A 153 43.18 40.89 4.54
C SER A 153 42.96 40.49 5.99
N ARG A 154 43.51 41.28 6.91
CA ARG A 154 43.11 41.18 8.33
C ARG A 154 42.51 42.49 8.84
N GLN A 155 41.56 43.07 8.10
CA GLN A 155 40.79 44.23 8.58
C GLN A 155 39.41 44.25 7.90
N THR A 156 38.52 43.34 8.18
CA THR A 156 37.07 43.55 7.96
C THR A 156 36.20 42.47 8.62
N ILE A 157 36.58 41.98 9.79
CA ILE A 157 35.65 41.21 10.64
C ILE A 157 35.91 41.59 12.11
N LYS A 158 35.63 42.83 12.44
CA LYS A 158 35.46 43.31 13.82
C LYS A 158 34.61 44.57 13.80
N GLN A 159 33.31 44.40 13.72
CA GLN A 159 32.29 45.37 14.15
C GLN A 159 30.92 44.76 13.87
N ASN A 160 30.41 44.03 14.84
CA ASN A 160 29.01 43.92 15.20
C ASN A 160 28.83 42.85 16.29
N THR A 161 29.47 43.13 17.43
CA THR A 161 29.07 42.51 18.70
C THR A 161 29.18 43.58 19.77
N LEU A 162 28.08 44.22 20.08
CA LEU A 162 27.91 44.96 21.33
C LEU A 162 26.43 44.92 21.74
N ASN A 163 26.28 44.44 22.97
CA ASN A 163 25.19 44.65 23.91
C ASN A 163 24.00 43.69 23.88
N VAL A 164 24.04 42.71 24.77
CA VAL A 164 23.15 42.71 25.94
C VAL A 164 23.83 41.98 27.10
N THR A 165 23.98 42.71 28.19
CA THR A 165 24.51 42.30 29.49
C THR A 165 23.53 41.47 30.28
N GLY A 166 24.05 40.47 31.00
CA GLY A 166 23.58 40.15 32.33
C GLY A 166 22.75 38.91 32.52
N ILE A 167 23.33 37.91 33.06
CA ILE A 167 23.04 37.16 34.28
C ILE A 167 23.65 35.74 34.14
N THR A 168 24.61 35.50 35.00
CA THR A 168 25.19 34.15 35.23
C THR A 168 24.24 33.30 36.05
N PRO A 169 24.18 31.99 35.77
CA PRO A 169 24.25 31.03 36.86
C PRO A 169 25.16 29.82 36.61
N THR A 170 25.80 29.52 37.68
CA THR A 170 26.41 28.29 38.19
C THR A 170 26.35 27.02 37.36
N LEU A 171 27.53 26.46 37.11
CA LEU A 171 27.84 25.12 36.66
C LEU A 171 27.26 24.01 37.55
N LYS A 172 26.66 23.01 36.93
CA LYS A 172 26.86 21.61 37.28
C LYS A 172 26.88 20.75 36.02
N ALA A 173 27.97 19.97 35.91
CA ALA A 173 28.26 19.05 34.86
C ALA A 173 27.29 17.83 34.89
N THR A 174 26.90 17.30 33.76
CA THR A 174 27.05 15.92 33.29
C THR A 174 26.04 15.58 32.20
N GLY A 175 26.47 14.87 31.16
CA GLY A 175 25.57 14.20 30.22
C GLY A 175 25.68 14.70 28.78
N MET A 176 26.36 13.92 27.92
CA MET A 176 26.35 14.07 26.48
C MET A 176 24.93 13.88 25.88
N PRO A 177 24.55 14.55 24.81
CA PRO A 177 23.24 14.37 24.21
C PRO A 177 23.26 13.28 23.13
N GLU A 178 22.81 12.13 23.48
CA GLU A 178 22.14 11.24 22.53
C GLU A 178 20.69 11.72 22.42
N ASN A 179 20.33 12.54 21.44
CA ASN A 179 18.90 12.72 21.06
C ASN A 179 18.63 13.67 19.89
N THR A 180 19.55 13.86 18.94
CA THR A 180 19.24 14.66 17.74
C THR A 180 18.40 13.90 16.70
N GLY A 181 18.48 12.57 16.65
CA GLY A 181 17.69 11.75 15.72
C GLY A 181 16.21 11.59 16.13
N GLN A 182 15.92 11.39 17.40
CA GLN A 182 14.55 11.23 17.91
C GLN A 182 13.76 12.53 17.91
N GLN A 183 14.41 13.67 18.14
CA GLN A 183 13.74 14.98 18.13
C GLN A 183 13.37 15.44 16.72
N MET A 184 14.21 15.17 15.69
CA MET A 184 13.86 15.42 14.28
C MET A 184 12.74 14.50 13.79
N PHE A 185 12.63 13.27 14.31
CA PHE A 185 11.51 12.37 14.02
C PHE A 185 10.22 12.82 14.69
N ALA A 186 10.29 13.25 15.94
CA ALA A 186 9.14 13.76 16.70
C ALA A 186 8.58 15.06 16.10
N ASP A 187 9.42 15.93 15.57
CA ASP A 187 8.98 17.17 14.93
C ASP A 187 8.37 16.95 13.54
N LYS A 188 8.80 15.92 12.79
CA LYS A 188 8.15 15.50 11.54
C LYS A 188 6.76 14.88 11.75
N LEU A 189 6.54 14.17 12.84
CA LEU A 189 5.23 13.61 13.22
C LEU A 189 4.21 14.70 13.60
N ARG A 190 4.67 15.94 13.82
CA ARG A 190 3.83 17.10 14.18
C ARG A 190 3.38 17.95 13.00
N THR A 191 3.83 17.64 11.79
CA THR A 191 3.45 18.40 10.58
C THR A 191 2.31 17.69 9.85
N LYS A 192 1.31 18.48 9.38
CA LYS A 192 0.19 17.96 8.58
C LYS A 192 0.70 17.34 7.28
N LYS A 193 0.19 16.15 6.94
CA LYS A 193 0.53 15.45 5.71
C LYS A 193 -0.10 16.14 4.52
N GLN A 194 0.66 16.30 3.45
CA GLN A 194 0.21 16.94 2.21
C GLN A 194 -0.08 15.88 1.13
N GLY A 195 -1.28 15.94 0.56
CA GLY A 195 -1.63 15.14 -0.61
C GLY A 195 -0.88 15.60 -1.85
N VAL A 196 -0.57 14.67 -2.73
CA VAL A 196 0.07 14.89 -4.03
C VAL A 196 -0.86 14.42 -5.15
N SER A 197 -0.81 15.07 -6.31
CA SER A 197 -1.66 14.72 -7.45
C SER A 197 -0.88 14.85 -8.76
N GLY A 198 -1.03 13.85 -9.61
CA GLY A 198 -0.67 13.90 -11.04
C GLY A 198 -1.75 14.61 -11.87
N GLU A 199 -1.49 14.79 -13.15
CA GLU A 199 -2.48 15.29 -14.11
C GLU A 199 -3.57 14.24 -14.32
N SER A 200 -4.83 14.66 -14.52
CA SER A 200 -5.92 13.74 -14.90
C SER A 200 -5.64 13.13 -16.27
N PHE A 201 -5.63 11.80 -16.33
CA PHE A 201 -5.53 11.06 -17.59
C PHE A 201 -6.92 10.53 -17.97
N THR A 202 -7.49 11.02 -19.06
CA THR A 202 -8.74 10.52 -19.61
C THR A 202 -8.45 9.55 -20.75
N GLY A 203 -9.05 8.35 -20.74
CA GLY A 203 -8.79 7.27 -21.71
C GLY A 203 -9.06 7.60 -23.17
N HIS A 204 -9.62 8.80 -23.48
CA HIS A 204 -9.78 9.28 -24.86
C HIS A 204 -8.50 9.84 -25.51
N GLN A 205 -7.40 9.92 -24.77
CA GLN A 205 -6.10 10.42 -25.25
C GLN A 205 -5.09 9.30 -25.56
N LEU A 206 -5.53 8.09 -25.85
CA LEU A 206 -4.69 7.02 -26.36
C LEU A 206 -4.27 7.32 -27.81
N SER A 207 -3.38 8.30 -27.99
CA SER A 207 -2.56 8.39 -29.22
C SER A 207 -1.60 7.20 -29.24
N GLY A 208 -1.29 6.64 -30.42
CA GLY A 208 -0.34 5.54 -30.55
C GLY A 208 0.99 5.87 -29.87
N LEU A 209 1.61 4.90 -29.20
CA LEU A 209 2.95 5.02 -28.65
C LEU A 209 3.95 5.26 -29.78
N VAL A 210 4.89 6.17 -29.57
CA VAL A 210 5.95 6.46 -30.54
C VAL A 210 7.18 5.68 -30.14
N HIS A 211 7.60 4.76 -31.01
CA HIS A 211 8.81 3.97 -30.84
C HIS A 211 10.00 4.68 -31.51
N HIS A 212 11.15 4.59 -30.89
CA HIS A 212 12.41 5.14 -31.36
C HIS A 212 13.43 4.03 -31.58
N ASP A 213 14.05 3.97 -32.75
CA ASP A 213 15.06 2.96 -33.08
C ASP A 213 16.28 3.10 -32.17
N LYS A 214 16.80 1.97 -31.69
CA LYS A 214 17.97 1.85 -30.83
C LYS A 214 18.81 0.66 -31.24
N ASP A 215 20.12 0.80 -31.06
CA ASP A 215 21.03 -0.34 -31.17
C ASP A 215 20.86 -1.30 -29.95
N ALA A 216 21.37 -2.51 -30.10
CA ALA A 216 21.28 -3.56 -29.08
C ALA A 216 21.95 -3.15 -27.78
N TRP A 217 23.05 -2.40 -27.81
CA TRP A 217 23.77 -1.91 -26.66
C TRP A 217 22.94 -0.87 -25.88
N SER A 218 22.37 0.13 -26.57
CA SER A 218 21.50 1.14 -25.98
C SER A 218 20.25 0.51 -25.35
N SER A 219 19.66 -0.49 -26.01
CA SER A 219 18.49 -1.20 -25.48
C SER A 219 18.84 -1.97 -24.20
N SER A 220 19.99 -2.65 -24.16
CA SER A 220 20.48 -3.33 -22.95
C SER A 220 20.78 -2.34 -21.82
N LEU A 221 21.48 -1.24 -22.14
CA LEU A 221 21.80 -0.19 -21.18
C LEU A 221 20.56 0.36 -20.47
N ILE A 222 19.50 0.65 -21.22
CA ILE A 222 18.23 1.16 -20.65
C ILE A 222 17.58 0.08 -19.81
N ARG A 223 17.48 -1.16 -20.31
CA ARG A 223 16.90 -2.29 -19.58
C ARG A 223 17.60 -2.51 -18.23
N ASP A 224 18.92 -2.53 -18.22
CA ASP A 224 19.73 -2.71 -17.01
C ASP A 224 19.53 -1.55 -16.04
N ALA A 225 19.50 -0.31 -16.53
CA ALA A 225 19.26 0.88 -15.73
C ALA A 225 17.88 0.86 -15.04
N ILE A 226 16.83 0.41 -15.74
CA ILE A 226 15.47 0.27 -15.22
C ILE A 226 15.41 -0.86 -14.19
N SER A 227 15.95 -2.03 -14.50
CA SER A 227 15.94 -3.21 -13.64
C SER A 227 16.72 -2.99 -12.33
N ASN A 228 17.78 -2.17 -12.37
CA ASN A 228 18.58 -1.81 -11.20
C ASN A 228 18.00 -0.63 -10.41
N ASN A 229 17.00 0.07 -10.92
CA ASN A 229 16.35 1.16 -10.18
C ASN A 229 15.42 0.58 -9.10
N THR A 230 15.50 1.10 -7.87
CA THR A 230 14.76 0.57 -6.72
C THR A 230 13.25 0.60 -6.86
N PHE A 231 12.73 1.54 -7.66
CA PHE A 231 11.30 1.70 -7.93
C PHE A 231 10.88 0.94 -9.19
N LEU A 232 11.59 1.13 -10.31
CA LEU A 232 11.20 0.60 -11.61
C LEU A 232 11.39 -0.92 -11.75
N LYS A 233 12.20 -1.56 -10.90
CA LYS A 233 12.39 -3.01 -10.86
C LYS A 233 11.11 -3.82 -10.60
N HIS A 234 10.04 -3.18 -10.14
CA HIS A 234 8.74 -3.82 -9.90
C HIS A 234 7.86 -3.88 -11.16
N LEU A 235 8.36 -3.37 -12.31
CA LEU A 235 7.66 -3.44 -13.59
C LEU A 235 7.78 -4.83 -14.21
N GLU A 236 6.75 -5.22 -14.97
CA GLU A 236 6.76 -6.45 -15.75
C GLU A 236 7.70 -6.34 -16.94
N GLN A 237 8.28 -7.45 -17.41
CA GLN A 237 9.23 -7.45 -18.50
C GLN A 237 8.66 -6.81 -19.80
N SER A 238 7.39 -7.08 -20.11
CA SER A 238 6.69 -6.47 -21.24
C SER A 238 6.60 -4.95 -21.14
N GLN A 239 6.41 -4.41 -19.93
CA GLN A 239 6.39 -2.98 -19.67
C GLN A 239 7.77 -2.36 -19.82
N ILE A 240 8.82 -3.06 -19.37
CA ILE A 240 10.21 -2.62 -19.53
C ILE A 240 10.57 -2.54 -21.01
N GLU A 241 10.23 -3.56 -21.82
CA GLU A 241 10.51 -3.55 -23.27
C GLU A 241 9.78 -2.40 -23.97
N GLU A 242 8.54 -2.11 -23.60
CA GLU A 242 7.78 -0.99 -24.17
C GLU A 242 8.38 0.35 -23.76
N ILE A 243 8.84 0.50 -22.51
CA ILE A 243 9.58 1.68 -22.04
C ILE A 243 10.86 1.83 -22.86
N VAL A 244 11.64 0.76 -23.01
CA VAL A 244 12.86 0.77 -23.83
C VAL A 244 12.53 1.24 -25.25
N ALA A 245 11.47 0.74 -25.88
CA ALA A 245 11.06 1.14 -27.22
C ALA A 245 10.68 2.62 -27.32
N CYS A 246 9.99 3.17 -26.31
CA CYS A 246 9.47 4.55 -26.32
C CYS A 246 10.49 5.62 -25.91
N MET A 247 11.60 5.28 -25.22
CA MET A 247 12.58 6.28 -24.81
C MET A 247 13.28 6.91 -26.03
N TYR A 248 13.48 8.23 -26.01
CA TYR A 248 14.19 8.99 -27.03
C TYR A 248 15.48 9.62 -26.50
N LYS A 249 16.44 9.88 -27.39
CA LYS A 249 17.76 10.42 -27.02
C LYS A 249 17.74 11.94 -26.95
N LYS A 250 18.22 12.50 -25.83
CA LYS A 250 18.37 13.95 -25.60
C LYS A 250 19.85 14.29 -25.42
N GLN A 251 20.33 15.28 -26.16
CA GLN A 251 21.70 15.82 -26.03
C GLN A 251 21.77 16.91 -24.97
N ILE A 252 22.84 16.94 -24.17
CA ILE A 252 23.04 17.87 -23.07
C ILE A 252 24.44 18.45 -23.22
N PRO A 253 24.57 19.71 -23.67
CA PRO A 253 25.86 20.36 -23.82
C PRO A 253 26.57 20.52 -22.47
N HIS A 254 27.89 20.56 -22.48
CA HIS A 254 28.72 20.85 -21.33
C HIS A 254 28.23 22.10 -20.57
N GLY A 255 28.17 22.02 -19.23
CA GLY A 255 27.73 23.11 -18.36
C GLY A 255 26.23 23.31 -18.26
N CYS A 256 25.42 22.68 -19.14
CA CYS A 256 23.97 22.81 -19.13
C CYS A 256 23.33 21.96 -18.01
N PHE A 257 22.21 22.47 -17.47
CA PHE A 257 21.39 21.71 -16.55
C PHE A 257 20.34 20.91 -17.33
N ILE A 258 20.19 19.62 -17.02
CA ILE A 258 19.08 18.80 -17.52
C ILE A 258 17.90 18.87 -16.55
N ILE A 259 18.18 19.04 -15.25
CA ILE A 259 17.23 19.21 -14.17
C ILE A 259 17.69 20.39 -13.31
N ARG A 260 16.76 21.25 -12.87
CA ARG A 260 17.00 22.29 -11.88
C ARG A 260 16.15 22.02 -10.65
N GLU A 261 16.75 22.16 -9.47
CA GLU A 261 16.06 22.04 -8.19
C GLU A 261 14.89 23.03 -8.10
N GLY A 262 13.75 22.56 -7.55
CA GLY A 262 12.54 23.37 -7.40
C GLY A 262 11.68 23.51 -8.66
N GLU A 263 12.18 23.17 -9.87
CA GLU A 263 11.36 23.14 -11.09
C GLU A 263 10.43 21.91 -11.11
N PRO A 264 9.25 22.01 -11.76
CA PRO A 264 8.38 20.84 -11.95
C PRO A 264 9.07 19.78 -12.81
N GLY A 265 8.98 18.53 -12.40
CA GLY A 265 9.54 17.37 -13.14
C GLY A 265 8.48 16.67 -13.98
N ASP A 266 8.83 16.25 -15.20
CA ASP A 266 7.94 15.60 -16.14
C ASP A 266 8.53 14.37 -16.85
N ALA A 267 9.80 14.04 -16.60
CA ALA A 267 10.49 12.94 -17.28
C ALA A 267 11.50 12.20 -16.41
N LEU A 268 11.73 10.94 -16.77
CA LEU A 268 12.82 10.06 -16.32
C LEU A 268 13.97 10.15 -17.34
N TYR A 269 15.19 9.99 -16.85
CA TYR A 269 16.41 9.99 -17.67
C TYR A 269 17.29 8.78 -17.34
N VAL A 270 17.95 8.22 -18.37
CA VAL A 270 19.03 7.22 -18.25
C VAL A 270 20.26 7.79 -18.96
N VAL A 271 21.38 7.91 -18.25
CA VAL A 271 22.63 8.45 -18.82
C VAL A 271 23.12 7.51 -19.92
N SER A 272 23.23 8.02 -21.15
CA SER A 272 23.70 7.26 -22.32
C SER A 272 25.18 7.53 -22.62
N ASP A 273 25.66 8.75 -22.34
CA ASP A 273 27.06 9.16 -22.57
C ASP A 273 27.38 10.40 -21.71
N GLY A 274 28.67 10.55 -21.36
CA GLY A 274 29.17 11.68 -20.56
C GLY A 274 29.01 11.50 -19.06
N ILE A 275 29.32 12.57 -18.32
CA ILE A 275 29.30 12.62 -16.84
C ILE A 275 28.39 13.76 -16.41
N LEU A 276 27.50 13.47 -15.46
CA LEU A 276 26.59 14.43 -14.84
C LEU A 276 26.95 14.62 -13.36
N GLU A 277 26.79 15.82 -12.84
CA GLU A 277 26.92 16.17 -11.42
C GLU A 277 25.55 16.53 -10.83
N VAL A 278 25.33 16.06 -9.59
CA VAL A 278 24.10 16.28 -8.83
C VAL A 278 24.38 17.32 -7.74
N TYR A 279 23.59 18.38 -7.70
CA TYR A 279 23.67 19.47 -6.71
C TYR A 279 22.36 19.59 -5.95
N LYS A 280 22.44 19.80 -4.65
CA LYS A 280 21.33 20.18 -3.81
C LYS A 280 21.73 21.37 -2.93
N ASP A 281 20.89 22.40 -2.85
CA ASP A 281 21.20 23.64 -2.13
C ASP A 281 22.59 24.19 -2.51
N ASN A 282 22.97 24.10 -3.80
CA ASN A 282 24.29 24.42 -4.36
C ASN A 282 25.47 23.56 -3.87
N ALA A 283 25.24 22.52 -3.06
CA ALA A 283 26.26 21.57 -2.64
C ALA A 283 26.33 20.38 -3.61
N LEU A 284 27.54 19.99 -4.01
CA LEU A 284 27.75 18.77 -4.84
C LEU A 284 27.45 17.53 -4.01
N LEU A 285 26.45 16.75 -4.41
CA LEU A 285 26.11 15.48 -3.79
C LEU A 285 26.87 14.28 -4.39
N GLY A 286 27.20 14.35 -5.68
CA GLY A 286 27.88 13.25 -6.35
C GLY A 286 27.87 13.36 -7.87
N ARG A 287 28.39 12.31 -8.53
CA ARG A 287 28.45 12.19 -9.98
C ARG A 287 27.63 11.00 -10.45
N MET A 288 27.07 11.11 -11.63
CA MET A 288 26.36 10.04 -12.32
C MET A 288 27.05 9.74 -13.64
N GLU A 289 27.31 8.46 -13.87
CA GLU A 289 27.94 7.90 -15.07
C GLU A 289 26.92 7.18 -15.93
N VAL A 290 27.36 6.68 -17.07
CA VAL A 290 26.55 5.93 -18.05
C VAL A 290 25.83 4.76 -17.36
N GLY A 291 24.55 4.55 -17.73
CA GLY A 291 23.70 3.49 -17.18
C GLY A 291 22.97 3.87 -15.87
N ARG A 292 23.10 5.11 -15.37
CA ARG A 292 22.33 5.53 -14.19
C ARG A 292 20.99 6.14 -14.58
N ALA A 293 19.90 5.63 -13.98
CA ALA A 293 18.57 6.20 -14.09
C ALA A 293 18.34 7.24 -12.99
N PHE A 294 17.66 8.34 -13.32
CA PHE A 294 17.31 9.41 -12.38
C PHE A 294 16.06 10.17 -12.79
N GLY A 295 15.39 10.77 -11.80
CA GLY A 295 14.19 11.58 -12.01
C GLY A 295 12.89 10.78 -12.06
N GLU A 296 12.88 9.52 -11.57
CA GLU A 296 11.76 8.58 -11.58
C GLU A 296 10.52 9.07 -10.85
N LEU A 297 10.67 9.89 -9.78
CA LEU A 297 9.52 10.44 -9.05
C LEU A 297 8.61 11.30 -9.95
N ALA A 298 9.20 11.94 -10.96
CA ALA A 298 8.46 12.75 -11.92
C ALA A 298 7.55 11.93 -12.86
N LEU A 299 7.72 10.62 -12.92
CA LEU A 299 6.81 9.74 -13.67
C LEU A 299 5.46 9.57 -12.98
N LEU A 300 5.43 9.70 -11.65
CA LEU A 300 4.22 9.48 -10.85
C LEU A 300 3.34 10.73 -10.82
N TYR A 301 3.89 11.87 -10.44
CA TYR A 301 3.14 13.10 -10.29
C TYR A 301 3.99 14.35 -10.59
N ASN A 302 3.35 15.52 -10.63
CA ASN A 302 4.01 16.80 -10.87
C ASN A 302 4.77 17.28 -9.62
N CYS A 303 5.86 16.56 -9.28
CA CYS A 303 6.73 16.91 -8.16
C CYS A 303 7.76 17.98 -8.56
N LYS A 304 8.13 18.81 -7.60
CA LYS A 304 9.32 19.65 -7.76
C LYS A 304 10.57 18.78 -7.71
N ARG A 305 11.55 19.11 -8.54
CA ARG A 305 12.86 18.45 -8.54
C ARG A 305 13.57 18.65 -7.21
N THR A 306 14.05 17.59 -6.63
CA THR A 306 14.71 17.59 -5.31
C THR A 306 16.19 17.96 -5.35
N ALA A 307 16.77 18.03 -6.55
CA ALA A 307 18.16 18.36 -6.79
C ALA A 307 18.34 18.85 -8.25
N SER A 308 19.40 19.58 -8.51
CA SER A 308 19.83 19.98 -9.85
C SER A 308 20.80 18.96 -10.43
N VAL A 309 20.71 18.70 -11.73
CA VAL A 309 21.64 17.82 -12.46
C VAL A 309 22.25 18.61 -13.62
N ARG A 310 23.60 18.70 -13.65
CA ARG A 310 24.37 19.46 -14.62
C ARG A 310 25.36 18.58 -15.37
N ALA A 311 25.53 18.81 -16.67
CA ALA A 311 26.51 18.11 -17.48
C ALA A 311 27.92 18.65 -17.25
N VAL A 312 28.85 17.79 -16.89
CA VAL A 312 30.30 18.11 -16.72
C VAL A 312 31.05 17.97 -18.04
N THR A 313 30.59 17.09 -18.88
CA THR A 313 31.06 16.88 -20.27
C THR A 313 29.90 17.13 -21.21
N ASN A 314 30.13 17.11 -22.53
CA ASN A 314 29.02 16.91 -23.44
C ASN A 314 28.43 15.53 -23.11
N ALA A 315 27.15 15.49 -22.79
CA ALA A 315 26.47 14.29 -22.33
C ALA A 315 25.22 13.99 -23.18
N SER A 316 24.74 12.79 -23.11
CA SER A 316 23.43 12.44 -23.67
C SER A 316 22.68 11.51 -22.71
N ALA A 317 21.34 11.59 -22.74
CA ALA A 317 20.48 10.76 -21.90
C ALA A 317 19.30 10.25 -22.73
N TRP A 318 18.90 9.00 -22.46
CA TRP A 318 17.62 8.47 -22.88
C TRP A 318 16.54 9.04 -21.98
N THR A 319 15.46 9.53 -22.56
CA THR A 319 14.40 10.28 -21.88
C THR A 319 13.06 9.58 -22.06
N LEU A 320 12.26 9.47 -20.98
CA LEU A 320 10.88 8.99 -21.00
C LEU A 320 9.97 10.02 -20.32
N ASP A 321 9.01 10.54 -21.04
CA ASP A 321 8.03 11.48 -20.48
C ASP A 321 7.00 10.77 -19.62
N ARG A 322 6.48 11.46 -18.58
CA ARG A 322 5.44 10.95 -17.68
C ARG A 322 4.21 10.47 -18.44
N ARG A 323 3.75 11.20 -19.44
CA ARG A 323 2.56 10.84 -20.22
C ARG A 323 2.75 9.52 -20.94
N THR A 324 3.89 9.33 -21.58
CA THR A 324 4.27 8.08 -22.27
C THR A 324 4.32 6.93 -21.26
N PHE A 325 4.95 7.12 -20.09
CA PHE A 325 4.98 6.11 -19.03
C PHE A 325 3.56 5.72 -18.58
N GLN A 326 2.70 6.69 -18.27
CA GLN A 326 1.32 6.44 -17.86
C GLN A 326 0.52 5.71 -18.94
N GLN A 327 0.73 6.05 -20.20
CA GLN A 327 0.09 5.39 -21.35
C GLN A 327 0.53 3.94 -21.49
N ILE A 328 1.82 3.64 -21.34
CA ILE A 328 2.37 2.27 -21.37
C ILE A 328 1.71 1.43 -20.25
N MET A 329 1.71 1.94 -19.01
CA MET A 329 1.14 1.23 -17.86
C MET A 329 -0.35 0.95 -18.05
N MET A 330 -1.11 1.95 -18.49
CA MET A 330 -2.54 1.83 -18.75
C MET A 330 -2.84 0.84 -19.88
N SER A 331 -2.14 0.94 -20.99
CA SER A 331 -2.34 0.04 -22.14
C SER A 331 -2.01 -1.40 -21.80
N SER A 332 -0.91 -1.65 -21.09
CA SER A 332 -0.52 -2.98 -20.61
C SER A 332 -1.57 -3.58 -19.68
N CYS A 333 -2.09 -2.79 -18.73
CA CYS A 333 -3.12 -3.26 -17.79
C CYS A 333 -4.44 -3.59 -18.50
N ILE A 334 -4.90 -2.74 -19.40
CA ILE A 334 -6.13 -2.96 -20.18
C ILE A 334 -5.97 -4.20 -21.07
N HIS A 335 -4.84 -4.35 -21.75
CA HIS A 335 -4.59 -5.50 -22.61
C HIS A 335 -4.60 -6.80 -21.81
N ARG A 336 -3.89 -6.87 -20.68
CA ARG A 336 -3.88 -8.03 -19.79
C ARG A 336 -5.28 -8.38 -19.29
N GLN A 337 -6.06 -7.39 -18.85
CA GLN A 337 -7.44 -7.63 -18.40
C GLN A 337 -8.31 -8.19 -19.53
N GLN A 338 -8.18 -7.67 -20.77
CA GLN A 338 -8.92 -8.16 -21.94
C GLN A 338 -8.52 -9.59 -22.30
N GLU A 339 -7.23 -9.92 -22.29
CA GLU A 339 -6.73 -11.29 -22.49
C GLU A 339 -7.27 -12.24 -21.42
N ASN A 340 -7.12 -11.90 -20.14
CA ASN A 340 -7.63 -12.72 -19.05
C ASN A 340 -9.15 -12.94 -19.16
N MET A 341 -9.91 -11.90 -19.52
CA MET A 341 -11.35 -12.04 -19.78
C MET A 341 -11.65 -12.96 -20.97
N LYS A 342 -10.83 -12.94 -22.03
CA LYS A 342 -10.99 -13.85 -23.17
C LYS A 342 -10.78 -15.30 -22.72
N PHE A 343 -9.73 -15.56 -21.94
CA PHE A 343 -9.47 -16.89 -21.39
C PHE A 343 -10.60 -17.36 -20.44
N LEU A 344 -11.05 -16.50 -19.52
CA LEU A 344 -12.17 -16.84 -18.63
C LEU A 344 -13.46 -17.19 -19.39
N LYS A 345 -13.75 -16.48 -20.48
CA LYS A 345 -14.90 -16.76 -21.34
C LYS A 345 -14.77 -18.06 -22.13
N SER A 346 -13.56 -18.57 -22.34
CA SER A 346 -13.35 -19.86 -23.00
C SER A 346 -13.73 -21.05 -22.07
N VAL A 347 -13.76 -20.82 -20.75
CA VAL A 347 -14.15 -21.83 -19.76
C VAL A 347 -15.68 -21.93 -19.71
N PRO A 348 -16.32 -23.04 -20.16
CA PRO A 348 -17.79 -23.16 -20.23
C PRO A 348 -18.47 -22.91 -18.89
N ALA A 349 -17.84 -23.33 -17.80
CA ALA A 349 -18.35 -23.15 -16.46
C ALA A 349 -18.41 -21.66 -16.01
N LEU A 350 -17.61 -20.78 -16.59
CA LEU A 350 -17.49 -19.37 -16.21
C LEU A 350 -18.15 -18.41 -17.21
N LYS A 351 -18.50 -18.88 -18.42
CA LYS A 351 -19.00 -18.03 -19.53
C LYS A 351 -20.26 -17.25 -19.21
N ASP A 352 -21.12 -17.80 -18.33
CA ASP A 352 -22.43 -17.25 -17.97
C ASP A 352 -22.35 -16.24 -16.81
N LEU A 353 -21.14 -15.99 -16.27
CA LEU A 353 -20.93 -14.98 -15.25
C LEU A 353 -21.16 -13.57 -15.80
N SER A 354 -21.71 -12.68 -14.95
CA SER A 354 -21.87 -11.28 -15.31
C SER A 354 -20.51 -10.63 -15.66
N SER A 355 -20.54 -9.64 -16.55
CA SER A 355 -19.31 -8.93 -16.97
C SER A 355 -18.54 -8.33 -15.81
N GLU A 356 -19.21 -7.92 -14.73
CA GLU A 356 -18.60 -7.40 -13.51
C GLU A 356 -17.83 -8.49 -12.75
N LYS A 357 -18.47 -9.64 -12.51
CA LYS A 357 -17.83 -10.79 -11.85
C LYS A 357 -16.64 -11.30 -12.66
N MET A 358 -16.79 -11.36 -13.97
CA MET A 358 -15.73 -11.76 -14.90
C MET A 358 -14.51 -10.83 -14.81
N LYS A 359 -14.72 -9.50 -14.70
CA LYS A 359 -13.62 -8.55 -14.51
C LYS A 359 -12.90 -8.77 -13.17
N LYS A 360 -13.66 -8.98 -12.08
CA LYS A 360 -13.08 -9.28 -10.76
C LYS A 360 -12.22 -10.55 -10.79
N LEU A 361 -12.69 -11.60 -11.47
CA LEU A 361 -11.89 -12.83 -11.67
C LEU A 361 -10.64 -12.56 -12.51
N ALA A 362 -10.75 -11.78 -13.59
CA ALA A 362 -9.61 -11.42 -14.43
C ALA A 362 -8.50 -10.66 -13.68
N ASP A 363 -8.88 -9.91 -12.64
CA ASP A 363 -7.93 -9.16 -11.81
C ASP A 363 -7.16 -10.04 -10.80
N VAL A 364 -7.67 -11.25 -10.46
CA VAL A 364 -7.03 -12.21 -9.53
C VAL A 364 -6.30 -13.35 -10.24
N LEU A 365 -6.39 -13.45 -11.54
CA LEU A 365 -5.63 -14.46 -12.29
C LEU A 365 -4.14 -14.14 -12.25
N GLU A 366 -3.36 -15.10 -11.73
CA GLU A 366 -1.91 -14.98 -11.62
C GLU A 366 -1.21 -15.77 -12.73
N PRO A 367 -0.29 -15.16 -13.48
CA PRO A 367 0.51 -15.88 -14.46
C PRO A 367 1.58 -16.71 -13.75
N VAL A 368 1.65 -18.01 -14.08
CA VAL A 368 2.67 -18.94 -13.56
C VAL A 368 3.30 -19.66 -14.75
N PHE A 369 4.61 -19.89 -14.70
CA PHE A 369 5.36 -20.64 -15.69
C PHE A 369 5.92 -21.92 -15.08
N TYR A 370 5.82 -23.02 -15.80
CA TYR A 370 6.40 -24.32 -15.45
C TYR A 370 7.33 -24.78 -16.55
N GLU A 371 8.51 -25.28 -16.15
CA GLU A 371 9.48 -25.82 -17.08
C GLU A 371 9.06 -27.18 -17.63
N THR A 372 9.70 -27.62 -18.72
CA THR A 372 9.44 -28.92 -19.35
C THR A 372 9.60 -30.08 -18.36
N GLY A 373 8.59 -30.91 -18.23
CA GLY A 373 8.60 -32.10 -17.36
C GLY A 373 8.25 -31.82 -15.90
N GLU A 374 8.00 -30.57 -15.54
CA GLU A 374 7.60 -30.18 -14.18
C GLU A 374 6.16 -30.59 -13.89
N TYR A 375 5.91 -31.11 -12.68
CA TYR A 375 4.56 -31.45 -12.21
C TYR A 375 3.82 -30.20 -11.74
N ILE A 376 2.71 -29.89 -12.38
CA ILE A 376 1.79 -28.80 -12.00
C ILE A 376 0.78 -29.30 -10.98
N ILE A 377 0.28 -30.53 -11.18
CA ILE A 377 -0.65 -31.21 -10.29
C ILE A 377 -0.15 -32.65 -10.10
N ARG A 378 -0.22 -33.12 -8.84
CA ARG A 378 0.04 -34.52 -8.51
C ARG A 378 -1.25 -35.20 -8.09
N GLU A 379 -1.50 -36.41 -8.62
CA GLU A 379 -2.60 -37.23 -8.26
C GLU A 379 -2.63 -37.58 -6.77
N GLY A 380 -3.79 -37.56 -6.15
CA GLY A 380 -3.96 -37.83 -4.71
C GLY A 380 -3.69 -36.68 -3.77
N GLU A 381 -3.09 -35.55 -4.23
CA GLU A 381 -2.92 -34.34 -3.44
C GLU A 381 -4.24 -33.56 -3.32
N LEU A 382 -4.40 -32.79 -2.24
CA LEU A 382 -5.50 -31.85 -2.11
C LEU A 382 -5.28 -30.68 -3.06
N GLY A 383 -6.29 -30.33 -3.84
CA GLY A 383 -6.18 -29.26 -4.81
C GLY A 383 -7.05 -28.05 -4.47
N GLU A 384 -6.45 -26.87 -4.44
CA GLU A 384 -7.14 -25.61 -4.18
C GLU A 384 -7.00 -24.60 -5.33
N THR A 385 -6.30 -24.96 -6.42
CA THR A 385 -6.01 -24.07 -7.54
C THR A 385 -6.56 -24.63 -8.85
N PHE A 386 -7.13 -23.76 -9.64
CA PHE A 386 -7.59 -23.97 -11.01
C PHE A 386 -6.63 -23.30 -11.98
N PHE A 387 -6.40 -23.90 -13.13
CA PHE A 387 -5.45 -23.43 -14.12
C PHE A 387 -6.08 -23.32 -15.51
N ILE A 388 -5.74 -22.25 -16.24
CA ILE A 388 -6.05 -22.06 -17.66
C ILE A 388 -4.72 -21.99 -18.42
N ILE A 389 -4.60 -22.72 -19.52
CA ILE A 389 -3.38 -22.72 -20.33
C ILE A 389 -3.37 -21.46 -21.19
N LYS A 390 -2.43 -20.55 -20.91
CA LYS A 390 -2.23 -19.33 -21.70
C LYS A 390 -1.46 -19.64 -23.00
N SER A 391 -0.36 -20.42 -22.89
CA SER A 391 0.41 -20.91 -24.03
C SER A 391 1.25 -22.12 -23.62
N GLY A 392 1.43 -23.06 -24.55
CA GLY A 392 2.15 -24.30 -24.33
C GLY A 392 1.20 -25.52 -24.19
N LYS A 393 1.74 -26.64 -23.75
CA LYS A 393 0.99 -27.89 -23.62
C LYS A 393 1.25 -28.57 -22.29
N VAL A 394 0.27 -29.29 -21.80
CA VAL A 394 0.41 -30.17 -20.63
C VAL A 394 -0.06 -31.59 -20.97
N ARG A 395 0.56 -32.57 -20.33
CA ARG A 395 0.19 -33.97 -20.38
C ARG A 395 -0.56 -34.34 -19.10
N VAL A 396 -1.72 -34.93 -19.25
CA VAL A 396 -2.51 -35.45 -18.15
C VAL A 396 -2.26 -36.98 -18.07
N THR A 397 -1.77 -37.44 -16.91
CA THR A 397 -1.40 -38.83 -16.69
C THR A 397 -2.08 -39.39 -15.45
N HIS A 398 -2.32 -40.67 -15.40
CA HIS A 398 -2.85 -41.42 -14.24
C HIS A 398 -1.84 -42.47 -13.80
N THR A 399 -1.66 -42.61 -12.51
CA THR A 399 -0.76 -43.62 -11.93
C THR A 399 -1.47 -44.97 -11.92
N VAL A 400 -0.90 -45.96 -12.57
CA VAL A 400 -1.49 -47.30 -12.61
C VAL A 400 -1.17 -48.05 -11.29
N ASP A 401 -2.23 -48.45 -10.58
CA ASP A 401 -2.11 -49.22 -9.32
C ASP A 401 -1.13 -50.38 -9.47
N ARG A 402 -0.07 -50.37 -8.68
CA ARG A 402 0.98 -51.38 -8.46
C ARG A 402 2.29 -51.28 -9.25
N THR A 403 2.48 -50.39 -10.19
CA THR A 403 3.70 -50.38 -11.02
C THR A 403 4.45 -49.05 -11.05
N ASP A 404 3.97 -48.01 -10.39
CA ASP A 404 4.47 -46.61 -10.51
C ASP A 404 4.60 -46.08 -11.97
N GLU A 405 4.07 -46.83 -12.94
CA GLU A 405 4.01 -46.42 -14.34
C GLU A 405 2.85 -45.46 -14.54
N THR A 406 3.16 -44.30 -15.13
CA THR A 406 2.15 -43.30 -15.49
C THR A 406 1.67 -43.51 -16.92
N LYS A 407 0.36 -43.66 -17.09
CA LYS A 407 -0.27 -43.76 -18.40
C LYS A 407 -0.80 -42.37 -18.80
N GLU A 408 -0.37 -41.90 -19.98
CA GLU A 408 -0.92 -40.66 -20.54
C GLU A 408 -2.37 -40.86 -20.95
N ILE A 409 -3.27 -40.01 -20.45
CA ILE A 409 -4.70 -40.03 -20.72
C ILE A 409 -5.00 -39.05 -21.87
N ARG A 410 -4.43 -37.86 -21.80
CA ARG A 410 -4.80 -36.74 -22.67
C ARG A 410 -3.72 -35.68 -22.65
N GLN A 411 -3.59 -34.90 -23.76
CA GLN A 411 -2.86 -33.64 -23.79
C GLN A 411 -3.85 -32.48 -23.83
N LEU A 412 -3.50 -31.37 -23.16
CA LEU A 412 -4.21 -30.10 -23.20
C LEU A 412 -3.31 -29.01 -23.75
N SER A 413 -3.91 -28.06 -24.47
CA SER A 413 -3.22 -27.00 -25.20
C SER A 413 -3.80 -25.62 -24.91
N ASP A 414 -3.30 -24.60 -25.60
CA ASP A 414 -3.68 -23.19 -25.44
C ASP A 414 -5.21 -22.99 -25.36
N GLY A 415 -5.68 -22.27 -24.34
CA GLY A 415 -7.08 -21.97 -24.08
C GLY A 415 -7.87 -23.06 -23.38
N GLU A 416 -7.30 -24.28 -23.21
CA GLU A 416 -7.90 -25.32 -22.37
C GLU A 416 -7.57 -25.08 -20.90
N TRP A 417 -8.27 -25.80 -19.99
CA TRP A 417 -8.15 -25.62 -18.54
C TRP A 417 -8.19 -26.97 -17.83
N PHE A 418 -7.74 -26.95 -16.57
CA PHE A 418 -7.75 -28.14 -15.71
C PHE A 418 -7.81 -27.75 -14.23
N GLY A 419 -8.22 -28.69 -13.39
CA GLY A 419 -8.31 -28.48 -11.94
C GLY A 419 -9.55 -27.71 -11.49
N GLU A 420 -10.58 -27.56 -12.35
CA GLU A 420 -11.84 -26.85 -12.07
C GLU A 420 -12.59 -27.40 -10.86
N ARG A 421 -12.46 -28.70 -10.57
CA ARG A 421 -13.10 -29.35 -9.38
C ARG A 421 -12.59 -28.72 -8.09
N ALA A 422 -11.35 -28.20 -8.08
CA ALA A 422 -10.80 -27.51 -6.92
C ALA A 422 -11.56 -26.24 -6.53
N LEU A 423 -12.31 -25.63 -7.46
CA LEU A 423 -13.07 -24.41 -7.17
C LEU A 423 -14.33 -24.68 -6.32
N TYR A 424 -14.90 -25.88 -6.36
CA TYR A 424 -16.16 -26.20 -5.70
C TYR A 424 -16.13 -27.43 -4.79
N THR A 425 -15.11 -28.30 -4.87
CA THR A 425 -14.94 -29.44 -3.96
C THR A 425 -13.55 -29.42 -3.32
N CYS A 426 -13.45 -29.95 -2.09
CA CYS A 426 -12.16 -30.22 -1.44
C CYS A 426 -11.68 -31.63 -1.73
N GLU A 427 -11.91 -32.16 -2.92
CA GLU A 427 -11.51 -33.50 -3.31
C GLU A 427 -10.01 -33.56 -3.66
N LYS A 428 -9.47 -34.78 -3.55
CA LYS A 428 -8.13 -35.05 -4.02
C LYS A 428 -8.04 -34.97 -5.54
N ARG A 429 -6.91 -34.61 -6.05
CA ARG A 429 -6.62 -34.58 -7.49
C ARG A 429 -6.76 -35.98 -8.10
N SER A 430 -7.47 -36.06 -9.20
CA SER A 430 -7.78 -37.35 -9.87
C SER A 430 -6.75 -37.78 -10.90
N ALA A 431 -5.76 -36.92 -11.23
CA ALA A 431 -4.72 -37.20 -12.21
C ALA A 431 -3.51 -36.29 -11.99
N ASN A 432 -2.35 -36.70 -12.52
CA ASN A 432 -1.18 -35.85 -12.64
C ASN A 432 -1.31 -34.94 -13.86
N VAL A 433 -0.81 -33.72 -13.74
CA VAL A 433 -0.65 -32.79 -14.89
C VAL A 433 0.80 -32.35 -14.93
N ILE A 434 1.44 -32.57 -16.07
CA ILE A 434 2.88 -32.35 -16.26
C ILE A 434 3.07 -31.44 -17.46
N SER A 435 3.95 -30.45 -17.34
CA SER A 435 4.36 -29.56 -18.43
C SER A 435 5.00 -30.35 -19.55
N ALA A 436 4.57 -30.13 -20.82
CA ALA A 436 5.12 -30.76 -22.02
C ALA A 436 6.40 -30.03 -22.51
N GLU A 437 6.97 -30.48 -23.62
CA GLU A 437 8.14 -29.85 -24.24
C GLU A 437 7.90 -28.37 -24.57
N GLY A 438 8.88 -27.53 -24.23
CA GLY A 438 8.84 -26.09 -24.41
C GLY A 438 8.34 -25.29 -23.18
N GLY A 439 7.93 -25.99 -22.10
CA GLY A 439 7.33 -25.36 -20.92
C GLY A 439 5.88 -24.92 -21.16
N VAL A 440 5.24 -24.40 -20.10
CA VAL A 440 3.85 -23.94 -20.20
C VAL A 440 3.62 -22.68 -19.37
N HIS A 441 2.96 -21.71 -19.96
CA HIS A 441 2.44 -20.53 -19.26
C HIS A 441 0.99 -20.77 -18.88
N LEU A 442 0.70 -20.68 -17.61
CA LEU A 442 -0.64 -20.85 -17.04
C LEU A 442 -1.15 -19.58 -16.41
N LEU A 443 -2.47 -19.45 -16.33
CA LEU A 443 -3.17 -18.52 -15.45
C LEU A 443 -3.75 -19.33 -14.31
N SER A 444 -3.35 -19.05 -13.08
CA SER A 444 -3.84 -19.73 -11.87
C SER A 444 -4.95 -18.92 -11.21
N LEU A 445 -5.94 -19.63 -10.64
CA LEU A 445 -7.02 -19.05 -9.85
C LEU A 445 -7.18 -19.87 -8.58
N ASP A 446 -6.94 -19.26 -7.45
CA ASP A 446 -7.10 -19.90 -6.15
C ASP A 446 -8.57 -20.00 -5.73
N ARG A 447 -8.93 -21.10 -5.08
CA ARG A 447 -10.30 -21.39 -4.63
C ARG A 447 -10.83 -20.36 -3.63
N SER A 448 -10.00 -19.92 -2.70
CA SER A 448 -10.40 -18.92 -1.71
C SER A 448 -10.79 -17.60 -2.37
N ASN A 449 -10.02 -17.16 -3.36
CA ASN A 449 -10.31 -15.98 -4.17
C ASN A 449 -11.58 -16.16 -5.01
N PHE A 450 -11.75 -17.34 -5.61
CA PHE A 450 -12.95 -17.63 -6.38
C PHE A 450 -14.23 -17.57 -5.52
N ILE A 451 -14.24 -18.26 -4.37
CA ILE A 451 -15.39 -18.26 -3.44
C ILE A 451 -15.65 -16.84 -2.89
N TYR A 452 -14.59 -16.10 -2.55
CA TYR A 452 -14.70 -14.74 -2.03
C TYR A 452 -15.34 -13.77 -3.04
N LEU A 453 -14.99 -13.88 -4.32
CA LEU A 453 -15.46 -12.96 -5.36
C LEU A 453 -16.83 -13.34 -5.93
N ILE A 454 -17.08 -14.63 -6.11
CA ILE A 454 -18.25 -15.14 -6.85
C ILE A 454 -19.27 -15.77 -5.91
N GLY A 455 -18.83 -16.39 -4.83
CA GLY A 455 -19.64 -17.20 -3.93
C GLY A 455 -19.76 -18.65 -4.35
N ASP A 456 -20.52 -19.43 -3.58
CA ASP A 456 -20.73 -20.86 -3.85
C ASP A 456 -21.59 -21.03 -5.10
N LEU A 457 -21.01 -21.62 -6.14
CA LEU A 457 -21.70 -21.88 -7.39
C LEU A 457 -22.45 -23.21 -7.31
N ASN A 458 -23.56 -23.25 -6.57
CA ASN A 458 -24.45 -24.41 -6.57
C ASN A 458 -24.97 -24.79 -7.97
N GLU A 459 -24.96 -23.87 -8.91
CA GLU A 459 -25.30 -24.10 -10.32
C GLU A 459 -24.29 -25.01 -11.05
N PHE A 460 -23.07 -25.17 -10.53
CA PHE A 460 -22.05 -26.05 -11.12
C PHE A 460 -22.09 -27.46 -10.58
N LYS A 461 -22.78 -27.73 -9.46
CA LYS A 461 -22.88 -29.05 -8.86
C LYS A 461 -23.81 -30.00 -9.67
N SER A 462 -24.60 -29.47 -10.59
CA SER A 462 -25.57 -30.26 -11.36
C SER A 462 -25.02 -30.84 -12.68
N LYS A 463 -23.78 -30.50 -13.08
CA LYS A 463 -23.15 -31.13 -14.25
C LYS A 463 -22.28 -32.29 -13.80
N THR A 464 -22.87 -33.47 -13.67
CA THR A 464 -22.19 -34.76 -13.49
C THR A 464 -21.27 -35.00 -14.67
N TYR A 465 -19.96 -35.00 -14.42
CA TYR A 465 -18.92 -35.43 -15.36
C TYR A 465 -18.85 -36.97 -15.37
N ASP A 466 -19.92 -37.64 -15.80
CA ASP A 466 -19.94 -39.07 -16.10
C ASP A 466 -19.77 -39.31 -17.60
N ASP A 467 -18.67 -38.81 -18.19
CA ASP A 467 -18.33 -39.20 -19.58
C ASP A 467 -16.82 -39.10 -19.82
N ILE A 468 -16.09 -40.08 -19.28
CA ILE A 468 -14.69 -40.35 -19.66
C ILE A 468 -14.60 -40.95 -21.08
N ASN A 469 -15.71 -41.24 -21.73
CA ASN A 469 -15.78 -41.89 -23.02
C ASN A 469 -16.72 -41.19 -24.00
N ARG A 470 -16.36 -39.98 -24.48
CA ARG A 470 -16.92 -39.49 -25.74
C ARG A 470 -15.86 -38.83 -26.64
N PRO A 471 -15.73 -39.28 -27.90
CA PRO A 471 -14.92 -38.60 -28.88
C PRO A 471 -15.58 -37.30 -29.31
N SER A 472 -14.75 -36.26 -29.52
CA SER A 472 -15.13 -34.94 -30.03
C SER A 472 -15.76 -35.08 -31.43
N THR A 473 -17.07 -34.96 -31.55
CA THR A 473 -17.74 -34.63 -32.82
C THR A 473 -19.11 -34.01 -32.54
N GLY A 474 -19.31 -32.81 -33.07
CA GLY A 474 -20.55 -32.38 -33.74
C GLY A 474 -21.69 -31.86 -32.85
N ILE A 475 -21.92 -30.62 -32.92
CA ILE A 475 -23.20 -29.87 -32.98
C ILE A 475 -24.45 -30.75 -32.81
N ILE A 476 -25.19 -30.61 -31.74
CA ILE A 476 -26.64 -30.89 -31.73
C ILE A 476 -27.32 -29.79 -30.88
N SER A 477 -28.14 -29.02 -31.62
CA SER A 477 -29.21 -28.18 -31.07
C SER A 477 -30.28 -29.09 -30.45
N THR A 478 -30.66 -28.85 -29.22
CA THR A 478 -31.94 -29.36 -28.73
C THR A 478 -32.63 -28.30 -27.89
N ASN A 479 -33.75 -27.87 -28.43
CA ASN A 479 -34.82 -27.16 -27.77
C ASN A 479 -35.21 -27.85 -26.45
N TYR A 480 -35.30 -27.13 -25.38
CA TYR A 480 -36.15 -27.47 -24.26
C TYR A 480 -37.11 -26.32 -23.96
N GLN A 481 -38.39 -26.73 -24.02
CA GLN A 481 -39.58 -25.96 -23.73
C GLN A 481 -39.61 -25.50 -22.27
N GLN A 482 -40.15 -24.34 -22.09
CA GLN A 482 -40.64 -23.78 -20.83
C GLN A 482 -41.51 -24.75 -20.07
N SER A 483 -41.24 -24.94 -18.80
CA SER A 483 -42.24 -25.27 -17.81
C SER A 483 -42.14 -24.29 -16.66
N GLU A 484 -43.14 -23.44 -16.56
CA GLU A 484 -43.43 -22.57 -15.43
C GLU A 484 -43.69 -23.44 -14.18
N GLY A 485 -43.09 -23.06 -13.06
CA GLY A 485 -43.33 -23.71 -11.79
C GLY A 485 -42.75 -22.95 -10.61
N TYR A 486 -43.58 -22.08 -10.07
CA TYR A 486 -43.59 -21.58 -8.68
C TYR A 486 -42.38 -20.85 -8.10
N LEU A 487 -42.55 -19.56 -8.04
CA LEU A 487 -41.91 -18.53 -7.20
C LEU A 487 -41.98 -18.93 -5.73
N ASP A 488 -40.84 -19.16 -5.12
CA ASP A 488 -40.64 -18.80 -3.72
C ASP A 488 -40.18 -17.36 -3.64
N LYS A 489 -41.02 -16.57 -3.00
CA LYS A 489 -40.73 -15.17 -2.65
C LYS A 489 -39.58 -15.12 -1.64
N GLU A 490 -38.36 -14.91 -2.08
CA GLU A 490 -37.41 -14.24 -1.24
C GLU A 490 -37.93 -12.84 -0.97
N GLU A 491 -38.23 -12.57 0.27
CA GLU A 491 -38.48 -11.21 0.77
C GLU A 491 -37.30 -10.34 0.34
N ILE A 492 -37.54 -9.55 -0.68
CA ILE A 492 -36.77 -8.34 -0.95
C ILE A 492 -36.87 -7.53 0.35
N VAL A 493 -35.82 -7.52 1.15
CA VAL A 493 -35.64 -6.53 2.20
C VAL A 493 -35.69 -5.19 1.49
N SER A 494 -36.89 -4.63 1.49
CA SER A 494 -37.16 -3.29 1.04
C SER A 494 -36.16 -2.37 1.73
N THR A 495 -35.39 -1.64 0.93
CA THR A 495 -34.66 -0.43 1.35
C THR A 495 -35.53 0.31 2.36
N PRO A 496 -35.02 0.65 3.54
CA PRO A 496 -35.80 1.40 4.52
C PRO A 496 -36.23 2.72 3.88
N GLN A 497 -37.51 2.93 3.78
CA GLN A 497 -38.15 4.21 3.49
C GLN A 497 -37.91 5.16 4.69
N THR A 498 -36.68 5.66 4.86
CA THR A 498 -36.32 6.58 5.93
C THR A 498 -35.55 7.80 5.42
N ALA A 499 -35.22 7.86 4.13
CA ALA A 499 -34.69 9.08 3.51
C ALA A 499 -35.72 10.23 3.49
N GLU A 500 -37.00 9.91 3.32
CA GLU A 500 -38.05 10.93 3.23
C GLU A 500 -38.44 11.57 4.58
N GLN A 501 -38.15 10.93 5.74
CA GLN A 501 -38.48 11.53 7.05
C GLN A 501 -37.38 12.43 7.61
N ILE A 502 -36.16 12.41 7.05
CA ILE A 502 -35.08 13.34 7.43
C ILE A 502 -35.12 14.64 6.64
N GLU A 503 -35.78 14.63 5.48
CA GLU A 503 -35.90 15.82 4.62
C GLU A 503 -36.79 16.95 5.18
N SER A 504 -37.58 16.70 6.21
CA SER A 504 -38.58 17.68 6.70
C SER A 504 -38.02 18.81 7.58
N LYS A 505 -36.70 18.97 7.77
CA LYS A 505 -36.09 20.03 8.55
C LYS A 505 -34.99 20.85 7.90
N ASP A 506 -34.71 20.65 6.61
CA ASP A 506 -33.64 21.38 5.96
C ASP A 506 -34.20 22.63 5.21
N LEU A 507 -34.74 23.57 5.99
CA LEU A 507 -35.19 24.90 5.51
C LEU A 507 -34.06 25.67 4.76
N LEU A 508 -32.80 25.28 4.92
CA LEU A 508 -31.67 25.93 4.27
C LEU A 508 -31.43 25.47 2.82
N SER A 509 -31.99 24.33 2.40
CA SER A 509 -31.86 23.86 1.02
C SER A 509 -32.64 24.74 0.01
N THR A 510 -33.58 25.52 0.49
CA THR A 510 -34.45 26.42 -0.33
C THR A 510 -34.05 27.89 -0.22
N VAL A 511 -33.16 28.27 0.71
CA VAL A 511 -32.74 29.65 0.92
C VAL A 511 -31.49 29.95 0.12
N LYS A 512 -31.58 30.92 -0.80
CA LYS A 512 -30.41 31.45 -1.50
C LYS A 512 -29.58 32.29 -0.52
N ILE A 513 -28.35 31.85 -0.23
CA ILE A 513 -27.36 32.59 0.56
C ILE A 513 -26.47 33.35 -0.42
N ASP A 514 -26.51 34.68 -0.38
CA ASP A 514 -25.62 35.47 -1.19
C ASP A 514 -24.27 35.70 -0.49
N LYS A 515 -23.19 35.83 -1.25
CA LYS A 515 -21.85 36.00 -0.69
C LYS A 515 -21.74 37.27 0.16
N ASP A 516 -22.45 38.33 -0.22
CA ASP A 516 -22.42 39.64 0.48
C ASP A 516 -23.15 39.58 1.83
N ASP A 517 -23.96 38.56 2.07
CA ASP A 517 -24.61 38.29 3.37
C ASP A 517 -23.67 37.53 4.37
N LEU A 518 -22.44 37.23 3.99
CA LEU A 518 -21.49 36.50 4.78
C LEU A 518 -20.44 37.41 5.40
N GLU A 519 -20.43 37.51 6.70
CA GLU A 519 -19.43 38.26 7.48
C GLU A 519 -18.32 37.30 7.93
N ARG A 520 -17.04 37.64 7.67
CA ARG A 520 -15.87 36.83 8.05
C ARG A 520 -15.56 37.01 9.53
N ILE A 521 -15.32 35.89 10.22
CA ILE A 521 -14.93 35.86 11.64
C ILE A 521 -13.42 35.63 11.75
N THR A 522 -12.92 34.48 11.28
CA THR A 522 -11.49 34.10 11.39
C THR A 522 -11.11 33.04 10.36
N VAL A 523 -9.80 32.75 10.25
CA VAL A 523 -9.28 31.67 9.40
C VAL A 523 -9.25 30.38 10.21
N LEU A 524 -9.91 29.32 9.71
CA LEU A 524 -9.92 27.97 10.27
C LEU A 524 -8.74 27.11 9.80
N GLY A 525 -8.26 27.36 8.58
CA GLY A 525 -7.19 26.57 7.98
C GLY A 525 -6.59 27.22 6.73
N VAL A 526 -5.34 26.86 6.44
CA VAL A 526 -4.61 27.32 5.24
C VAL A 526 -4.14 26.09 4.48
N GLY A 527 -4.51 26.01 3.20
CA GLY A 527 -4.14 24.92 2.30
C GLY A 527 -3.33 25.39 1.08
N GLY A 528 -2.94 24.44 0.22
CA GLY A 528 -2.13 24.73 -0.98
C GLY A 528 -2.81 25.73 -1.95
N PHE A 529 -4.11 25.68 -2.08
CA PHE A 529 -4.86 26.54 -3.03
C PHE A 529 -5.42 27.82 -2.41
N GLY A 530 -5.46 27.94 -1.08
CA GLY A 530 -6.06 29.08 -0.41
C GLY A 530 -6.30 28.87 1.08
N CYS A 531 -7.40 29.37 1.60
CA CYS A 531 -7.74 29.24 3.02
C CYS A 531 -9.22 28.92 3.21
N VAL A 532 -9.53 28.37 4.40
CA VAL A 532 -10.90 28.14 4.87
C VAL A 532 -11.17 29.14 5.99
N GLU A 533 -12.25 29.89 5.90
CA GLU A 533 -12.64 30.96 6.80
C GLU A 533 -13.97 30.63 7.47
N LEU A 534 -14.09 30.87 8.77
CA LEU A 534 -15.39 30.85 9.44
C LEU A 534 -16.13 32.13 9.08
N VAL A 535 -17.36 31.96 8.59
CA VAL A 535 -18.25 33.09 8.24
C VAL A 535 -19.59 32.94 8.95
N VAL A 536 -20.19 34.06 9.34
CA VAL A 536 -21.51 34.11 9.93
C VAL A 536 -22.49 34.69 8.91
N TRP A 537 -23.70 34.14 8.85
CA TRP A 537 -24.74 34.66 8.00
C TRP A 537 -25.41 35.85 8.67
N THR A 538 -25.28 37.05 8.10
CA THR A 538 -25.79 38.33 8.66
C THR A 538 -27.27 38.32 8.91
N LYS A 539 -28.07 37.61 8.09
CA LYS A 539 -29.51 37.46 8.25
C LYS A 539 -29.92 36.49 9.37
N ASN A 540 -28.97 35.62 9.81
CA ASN A 540 -29.18 34.74 10.96
C ASN A 540 -27.83 34.44 11.64
N ARG A 541 -27.45 35.27 12.61
CA ARG A 541 -26.15 35.21 13.31
C ARG A 541 -25.91 33.92 14.11
N ASN A 542 -26.93 33.07 14.30
CA ASN A 542 -26.76 31.74 14.90
C ASN A 542 -26.34 30.70 13.87
N LYS A 543 -26.21 31.07 12.58
CA LYS A 543 -25.77 30.17 11.52
C LYS A 543 -24.38 30.58 11.02
N THR A 544 -23.42 29.68 11.18
CA THR A 544 -22.06 29.83 10.69
C THR A 544 -21.75 28.77 9.63
N PHE A 545 -20.84 29.11 8.76
CA PHE A 545 -20.37 28.26 7.66
C PHE A 545 -18.85 28.32 7.54
N ALA A 546 -18.27 27.33 6.89
CA ALA A 546 -16.87 27.35 6.48
C ALA A 546 -16.80 27.78 5.00
N LEU A 547 -16.12 28.89 4.71
CA LEU A 547 -15.94 29.41 3.36
C LEU A 547 -14.54 29.04 2.87
N LYS A 548 -14.43 28.02 2.01
CA LYS A 548 -13.18 27.62 1.34
C LYS A 548 -12.92 28.57 0.19
N ARG A 549 -11.88 29.39 0.28
CA ARG A 549 -11.49 30.40 -0.73
C ARG A 549 -10.22 29.95 -1.43
N MET A 550 -10.25 29.81 -2.77
CA MET A 550 -9.15 29.29 -3.57
C MET A 550 -8.71 30.30 -4.65
N LYS A 551 -7.39 30.48 -4.81
CA LYS A 551 -6.77 31.41 -5.77
C LYS A 551 -6.85 30.83 -7.19
N LYS A 552 -7.59 31.44 -8.10
CA LYS A 552 -7.82 30.98 -9.49
C LYS A 552 -6.50 30.85 -10.26
N GLN A 553 -5.63 31.85 -10.16
CA GLN A 553 -4.33 31.84 -10.83
C GLN A 553 -3.46 30.64 -10.38
N HIS A 554 -3.48 30.29 -9.08
CA HIS A 554 -2.72 29.16 -8.57
C HIS A 554 -3.27 27.82 -9.09
N ILE A 555 -4.60 27.68 -9.20
CA ILE A 555 -5.29 26.53 -9.77
C ILE A 555 -4.89 26.32 -11.23
N VAL A 556 -4.86 27.42 -12.03
CA VAL A 556 -4.45 27.36 -13.45
C VAL A 556 -2.96 27.03 -13.58
N HIS A 557 -2.10 27.66 -12.77
CA HIS A 557 -0.66 27.40 -12.79
C HIS A 557 -0.31 25.94 -12.45
N THR A 558 -1.04 25.35 -11.52
CA THR A 558 -0.85 23.95 -11.10
C THR A 558 -1.66 22.95 -11.93
N ARG A 559 -2.45 23.42 -12.93
CA ARG A 559 -3.29 22.58 -13.81
C ARG A 559 -4.31 21.73 -13.05
N GLN A 560 -4.94 22.31 -12.01
CA GLN A 560 -5.89 21.62 -11.15
C GLN A 560 -7.37 21.97 -11.43
N GLN A 561 -7.67 22.63 -12.54
CA GLN A 561 -9.01 23.08 -12.88
C GLN A 561 -10.04 21.94 -12.88
N GLU A 562 -9.70 20.80 -13.52
CA GLU A 562 -10.58 19.63 -13.59
C GLU A 562 -10.88 19.05 -12.21
N HIS A 563 -9.86 19.00 -11.32
CA HIS A 563 -10.03 18.49 -9.96
C HIS A 563 -10.98 19.37 -9.14
N ILE A 564 -10.83 20.69 -9.22
CA ILE A 564 -11.68 21.65 -8.51
C ILE A 564 -13.13 21.64 -9.05
N CYS A 565 -13.32 21.54 -10.37
CA CYS A 565 -14.65 21.38 -10.97
C CYS A 565 -15.29 20.06 -10.55
N SER A 566 -14.53 18.96 -10.53
CA SER A 566 -15.00 17.65 -10.09
C SER A 566 -15.37 17.65 -8.60
N GLU A 567 -14.53 18.26 -7.73
CA GLU A 567 -14.82 18.44 -6.30
C GLU A 567 -16.16 19.14 -6.11
N ARG A 568 -16.35 20.29 -6.77
CA ARG A 568 -17.60 21.06 -6.73
C ARG A 568 -18.79 20.22 -7.15
N GLN A 569 -18.73 19.59 -8.32
CA GLN A 569 -19.84 18.81 -8.87
C GLN A 569 -20.23 17.66 -7.93
N ILE A 570 -19.25 16.88 -7.47
CA ILE A 570 -19.47 15.77 -6.54
C ILE A 570 -20.11 16.29 -5.25
N MET A 571 -19.53 17.29 -4.60
CA MET A 571 -20.00 17.76 -3.30
C MET A 571 -21.38 18.39 -3.35
N LEU A 572 -21.80 19.02 -4.45
CA LEU A 572 -23.14 19.59 -4.60
C LEU A 572 -24.23 18.51 -4.61
N GLU A 573 -23.91 17.30 -5.04
CA GLU A 573 -24.85 16.16 -5.10
C GLU A 573 -24.92 15.37 -3.80
N LEU A 574 -23.86 15.41 -2.96
CA LEU A 574 -23.77 14.58 -1.76
C LEU A 574 -24.71 15.04 -0.64
N ARG A 575 -25.45 14.07 -0.06
CA ARG A 575 -26.34 14.26 1.09
C ARG A 575 -26.15 13.10 2.06
N CYS A 576 -25.10 13.17 2.88
CA CYS A 576 -24.75 12.13 3.85
C CYS A 576 -24.36 12.77 5.19
N PRO A 577 -24.88 12.28 6.34
CA PRO A 577 -24.56 12.82 7.67
C PRO A 577 -23.07 12.74 8.02
N PHE A 578 -22.33 11.81 7.41
CA PHE A 578 -20.90 11.57 7.65
C PHE A 578 -19.98 12.27 6.64
N ILE A 579 -20.55 13.21 5.86
CA ILE A 579 -19.81 14.01 4.87
C ILE A 579 -20.11 15.48 5.12
N CYS A 580 -19.08 16.32 5.09
CA CYS A 580 -19.20 17.76 5.19
C CYS A 580 -20.00 18.30 3.98
N ARG A 581 -21.12 18.98 4.22
CA ARG A 581 -22.04 19.42 3.18
C ARG A 581 -21.51 20.66 2.46
N LEU A 582 -21.60 20.68 1.13
CA LEU A 582 -21.47 21.89 0.30
C LEU A 582 -22.87 22.48 0.04
N TYR A 583 -23.07 23.75 0.43
CA TYR A 583 -24.33 24.45 0.26
C TYR A 583 -24.42 25.15 -1.10
N CYS A 584 -23.42 25.94 -1.45
CA CYS A 584 -23.34 26.66 -2.71
C CYS A 584 -21.89 27.09 -3.01
N THR A 585 -21.68 27.63 -4.22
CA THR A 585 -20.37 28.13 -4.65
C THR A 585 -20.49 29.54 -5.19
N TYR A 586 -19.38 30.29 -5.15
CA TYR A 586 -19.31 31.67 -5.67
C TYR A 586 -17.99 31.88 -6.39
N LYS A 587 -17.91 32.92 -7.21
CA LYS A 587 -16.70 33.36 -7.85
C LYS A 587 -16.58 34.88 -7.96
N ASP A 588 -15.36 35.35 -8.10
CA ASP A 588 -15.02 36.70 -8.55
C ASP A 588 -13.83 36.63 -9.54
N THR A 589 -13.20 37.75 -9.88
CA THR A 589 -12.06 37.75 -10.81
C THR A 589 -10.81 37.05 -10.30
N LYS A 590 -10.67 36.84 -8.98
CA LYS A 590 -9.45 36.35 -8.31
C LYS A 590 -9.61 34.97 -7.69
N PHE A 591 -10.82 34.67 -7.18
CA PHE A 591 -11.09 33.52 -6.36
C PHE A 591 -12.32 32.76 -6.84
N VAL A 592 -12.33 31.45 -6.54
CA VAL A 592 -13.54 30.62 -6.42
C VAL A 592 -13.76 30.26 -4.96
N TYR A 593 -15.03 30.13 -4.57
CA TYR A 593 -15.45 29.90 -3.20
C TYR A 593 -16.40 28.71 -3.10
N MET A 594 -16.27 27.95 -2.02
CA MET A 594 -17.20 26.88 -1.64
C MET A 594 -17.73 27.15 -0.23
N LEU A 595 -19.06 27.28 -0.08
CA LEU A 595 -19.72 27.47 1.22
C LEU A 595 -20.06 26.11 1.80
N LEU A 596 -19.33 25.72 2.83
CA LEU A 596 -19.37 24.40 3.46
C LEU A 596 -20.01 24.45 4.83
N GLU A 597 -20.45 23.31 5.33
CA GLU A 597 -20.85 23.09 6.72
C GLU A 597 -19.69 23.41 7.67
N ALA A 598 -19.96 24.18 8.73
CA ALA A 598 -18.99 24.45 9.77
C ALA A 598 -18.99 23.31 10.81
N CYS A 599 -17.90 22.52 10.84
CA CYS A 599 -17.69 21.44 11.80
C CYS A 599 -16.79 21.94 12.92
N LEU A 600 -17.38 22.63 13.92
CA LEU A 600 -16.63 23.38 14.95
C LEU A 600 -15.94 22.49 16.01
N GLY A 601 -16.12 21.17 15.96
CA GLY A 601 -15.36 20.22 16.79
C GLY A 601 -13.88 20.10 16.39
N GLY A 602 -13.47 20.71 15.28
CA GLY A 602 -12.08 20.74 14.81
C GLY A 602 -11.65 19.50 14.03
N GLU A 603 -10.37 19.46 13.68
CA GLU A 603 -9.78 18.35 12.92
C GLU A 603 -9.46 17.16 13.82
N LEU A 604 -9.77 15.95 13.37
CA LEU A 604 -9.42 14.72 14.08
C LEU A 604 -7.91 14.58 14.27
N TRP A 605 -7.11 15.07 13.30
CA TRP A 605 -5.65 15.11 13.39
C TRP A 605 -5.16 15.91 14.62
N THR A 606 -5.78 17.06 14.91
CA THR A 606 -5.43 17.86 16.09
C THR A 606 -5.75 17.11 17.38
N VAL A 607 -6.89 16.42 17.45
CA VAL A 607 -7.26 15.58 18.60
C VAL A 607 -6.30 14.41 18.78
N LEU A 608 -5.95 13.73 17.67
CA LEU A 608 -4.98 12.62 17.68
C LEU A 608 -3.60 13.10 18.13
N ARG A 609 -3.11 14.22 17.61
CA ARG A 609 -1.83 14.84 17.99
C ARG A 609 -1.77 15.15 19.50
N ASN A 610 -2.85 15.71 20.03
CA ASN A 610 -2.91 16.11 21.44
C ASN A 610 -3.02 14.91 22.40
N LYS A 611 -3.70 13.83 21.96
CA LYS A 611 -3.90 12.62 22.75
C LYS A 611 -2.76 11.59 22.58
N GLY A 612 -1.98 11.73 21.50
CA GLY A 612 -0.91 10.82 21.11
C GLY A 612 -1.43 9.62 20.32
N ARG A 613 -2.44 8.91 20.81
CA ARG A 613 -3.09 7.77 20.16
C ARG A 613 -4.51 7.57 20.68
N PHE A 614 -5.33 6.83 19.94
CA PHE A 614 -6.67 6.45 20.36
C PHE A 614 -6.67 5.00 20.87
N ASP A 615 -7.66 4.68 21.71
CA ASP A 615 -8.00 3.30 22.07
C ASP A 615 -8.92 2.65 21.01
N ASP A 616 -9.21 1.35 21.18
CA ASP A 616 -10.08 0.60 20.28
C ASP A 616 -11.51 1.18 20.20
N VAL A 617 -12.05 1.78 21.28
CA VAL A 617 -13.42 2.32 21.30
C VAL A 617 -13.51 3.56 20.42
N MET A 618 -12.57 4.51 20.62
CA MET A 618 -12.48 5.72 19.80
C MET A 618 -12.21 5.40 18.34
N THR A 619 -11.23 4.53 18.09
CA THR A 619 -10.85 4.12 16.73
C THR A 619 -12.02 3.45 16.02
N ARG A 620 -12.73 2.55 16.69
CA ARG A 620 -13.90 1.85 16.13
C ARG A 620 -15.02 2.82 15.74
N PHE A 621 -15.30 3.81 16.59
CA PHE A 621 -16.31 4.83 16.31
C PHE A 621 -15.93 5.70 15.12
N VAL A 622 -14.70 6.22 15.08
CA VAL A 622 -14.17 7.02 13.96
C VAL A 622 -14.26 6.23 12.65
N VAL A 623 -13.74 5.00 12.66
CA VAL A 623 -13.72 4.14 11.47
C VAL A 623 -15.14 3.77 11.02
N ALA A 624 -16.08 3.58 11.95
CA ALA A 624 -17.49 3.34 11.63
C ALA A 624 -18.13 4.53 10.91
N CYS A 625 -17.86 5.76 11.35
CA CYS A 625 -18.31 6.98 10.63
C CYS A 625 -17.75 7.03 9.19
N VAL A 626 -16.44 6.72 9.03
CA VAL A 626 -15.80 6.67 7.70
C VAL A 626 -16.42 5.58 6.82
N LEU A 627 -16.72 4.40 7.39
CA LEU A 627 -17.39 3.30 6.66
C LEU A 627 -18.79 3.67 6.20
N GLU A 628 -19.55 4.46 6.98
CA GLU A 628 -20.86 4.99 6.53
C GLU A 628 -20.69 5.98 5.36
N ALA A 629 -19.68 6.88 5.44
CA ALA A 629 -19.37 7.79 4.33
C ALA A 629 -18.95 6.99 3.06
N PHE A 630 -18.09 5.99 3.20
CA PHE A 630 -17.64 5.15 2.08
C PHE A 630 -18.79 4.30 1.51
N THR A 631 -19.68 3.77 2.35
CA THR A 631 -20.88 3.07 1.89
C THR A 631 -21.69 3.96 0.94
N TYR A 632 -21.92 5.22 1.35
CA TYR A 632 -22.65 6.18 0.54
C TYR A 632 -21.93 6.54 -0.75
N LEU A 633 -20.62 6.84 -0.72
CA LEU A 633 -19.83 7.22 -1.89
C LEU A 633 -19.68 6.06 -2.90
N HIS A 634 -19.31 4.88 -2.42
CA HIS A 634 -19.04 3.73 -3.30
C HIS A 634 -20.31 3.21 -3.97
N THR A 635 -21.49 3.32 -3.33
CA THR A 635 -22.79 3.01 -3.97
C THR A 635 -23.12 3.96 -5.12
N GLN A 636 -22.55 5.16 -5.14
CA GLN A 636 -22.67 6.12 -6.24
C GLN A 636 -21.52 6.04 -7.25
N GLY A 637 -20.61 5.06 -7.09
CA GLY A 637 -19.42 4.90 -7.94
C GLY A 637 -18.41 6.02 -7.79
N ILE A 638 -18.34 6.66 -6.60
CA ILE A 638 -17.40 7.73 -6.28
C ILE A 638 -16.29 7.16 -5.41
N LEU A 639 -15.04 7.38 -5.82
CA LEU A 639 -13.83 7.09 -5.05
C LEU A 639 -13.39 8.35 -4.32
N TYR A 640 -12.95 8.22 -3.06
CA TYR A 640 -12.52 9.37 -2.26
C TYR A 640 -11.02 9.68 -2.41
N ARG A 641 -10.12 8.71 -2.24
CA ARG A 641 -8.69 8.70 -2.57
C ARG A 641 -7.75 9.57 -1.72
N ASP A 642 -8.24 10.26 -0.67
CA ASP A 642 -7.39 11.05 0.25
C ASP A 642 -7.81 10.91 1.71
N LEU A 643 -8.13 9.68 2.14
CA LEU A 643 -8.44 9.41 3.55
C LEU A 643 -7.20 9.61 4.41
N LYS A 644 -7.33 10.46 5.44
CA LYS A 644 -6.31 10.73 6.47
C LYS A 644 -6.95 11.49 7.63
N PRO A 645 -6.34 11.55 8.83
CA PRO A 645 -6.89 12.27 9.98
C PRO A 645 -7.12 13.77 9.74
N GLU A 646 -6.34 14.41 8.88
CA GLU A 646 -6.44 15.82 8.49
C GLU A 646 -7.74 16.13 7.72
N ASN A 647 -8.30 15.14 7.02
CA ASN A 647 -9.53 15.26 6.22
C ASN A 647 -10.78 14.77 6.96
N LEU A 648 -10.67 14.55 8.27
CA LEU A 648 -11.77 14.15 9.15
C LEU A 648 -12.06 15.27 10.14
N LEU A 649 -13.27 15.78 10.12
CA LEU A 649 -13.74 16.85 11.01
C LEU A 649 -14.73 16.30 12.03
N LEU A 650 -14.77 16.91 13.22
CA LEU A 650 -15.75 16.60 14.24
C LEU A 650 -16.90 17.61 14.20
N ASP A 651 -18.15 17.10 14.22
CA ASP A 651 -19.30 17.93 14.42
C ASP A 651 -19.50 18.28 15.91
N HIS A 652 -20.55 19.03 16.23
CA HIS A 652 -20.87 19.45 17.61
C HIS A 652 -21.24 18.30 18.55
N LYS A 653 -21.55 17.10 18.02
CA LYS A 653 -21.83 15.89 18.81
C LYS A 653 -20.63 14.95 18.90
N GLY A 654 -19.51 15.27 18.24
CA GLY A 654 -18.34 14.42 18.14
C GLY A 654 -18.41 13.35 17.04
N TYR A 655 -19.40 13.44 16.14
CA TYR A 655 -19.46 12.58 14.97
C TYR A 655 -18.45 13.04 13.92
N VAL A 656 -17.82 12.05 13.27
CA VAL A 656 -16.78 12.32 12.28
C VAL A 656 -17.41 12.53 10.90
N LYS A 657 -17.00 13.60 10.23
CA LYS A 657 -17.40 13.94 8.86
C LYS A 657 -16.19 13.99 7.94
N LEU A 658 -16.32 13.36 6.79
CA LEU A 658 -15.34 13.39 5.72
C LEU A 658 -15.40 14.75 5.00
N CYS A 659 -14.27 15.41 4.82
CA CYS A 659 -14.14 16.68 4.10
C CYS A 659 -13.05 16.59 3.02
N ASP A 660 -12.86 17.66 2.26
CA ASP A 660 -11.88 17.79 1.18
C ASP A 660 -11.97 16.70 0.10
N PHE A 661 -12.78 16.96 -0.91
CA PHE A 661 -13.05 16.09 -2.05
C PHE A 661 -12.18 16.40 -3.27
N GLY A 662 -11.06 17.13 -3.09
CA GLY A 662 -10.16 17.55 -4.17
C GLY A 662 -9.59 16.39 -4.99
N PHE A 663 -9.51 15.18 -4.42
CA PHE A 663 -9.10 13.97 -5.13
C PHE A 663 -10.23 13.00 -5.42
N ALA A 664 -11.47 13.31 -5.04
CA ALA A 664 -12.61 12.46 -5.32
C ALA A 664 -12.91 12.38 -6.82
N LYS A 665 -13.35 11.20 -7.27
CA LYS A 665 -13.65 10.98 -8.68
C LYS A 665 -14.83 10.02 -8.86
N ARG A 666 -15.78 10.37 -9.72
CA ARG A 666 -16.83 9.47 -10.17
C ARG A 666 -16.25 8.55 -11.25
N VAL A 667 -16.07 7.27 -10.95
CA VAL A 667 -15.49 6.28 -11.86
C VAL A 667 -16.56 5.33 -12.39
N GLY A 668 -17.60 5.07 -11.58
CA GLY A 668 -18.63 4.07 -11.86
C GLY A 668 -18.20 2.66 -11.45
N HIS A 669 -19.19 1.76 -11.33
CA HIS A 669 -18.98 0.41 -10.86
C HIS A 669 -18.15 -0.42 -11.85
N GLY A 670 -17.20 -1.20 -11.34
CA GLY A 670 -16.36 -2.10 -12.13
C GLY A 670 -15.45 -1.42 -13.15
N LYS A 671 -15.21 -0.11 -13.00
CA LYS A 671 -14.25 0.64 -13.80
C LYS A 671 -13.07 1.08 -12.94
N LYS A 672 -11.90 1.22 -13.58
CA LYS A 672 -10.67 1.70 -12.95
C LYS A 672 -10.30 3.10 -13.41
N THR A 673 -9.54 3.81 -12.60
CA THR A 673 -8.90 5.10 -12.93
C THR A 673 -7.40 5.02 -12.72
N TRP A 674 -6.61 5.86 -13.42
CA TRP A 674 -5.15 5.81 -13.45
C TRP A 674 -4.49 7.10 -12.94
N THR A 675 -5.27 8.09 -12.49
CA THR A 675 -4.71 9.33 -11.96
C THR A 675 -3.95 9.05 -10.67
N PHE A 676 -2.65 9.31 -10.65
CA PHE A 676 -1.87 9.23 -9.42
C PHE A 676 -2.28 10.36 -8.47
N CYS A 677 -2.81 10.04 -7.31
CA CYS A 677 -3.17 11.02 -6.28
C CYS A 677 -3.29 10.37 -4.90
N GLY A 678 -3.22 11.19 -3.87
CA GLY A 678 -3.36 10.81 -2.47
C GLY A 678 -2.19 11.30 -1.62
N THR A 679 -2.20 10.94 -0.37
CA THR A 679 -1.14 11.27 0.60
C THR A 679 -0.11 10.14 0.62
N PRO A 680 1.19 10.39 0.50
CA PRO A 680 2.22 9.36 0.30
C PRO A 680 2.14 8.16 1.25
N GLU A 681 1.89 8.40 2.54
CA GLU A 681 1.80 7.36 3.57
C GLU A 681 0.53 6.51 3.46
N TYR A 682 -0.48 6.97 2.70
CA TYR A 682 -1.80 6.37 2.55
C TYR A 682 -2.07 5.77 1.15
N VAL A 683 -1.16 6.05 0.19
CA VAL A 683 -1.35 5.61 -1.20
C VAL A 683 -1.21 4.09 -1.31
N ALA A 684 -2.16 3.46 -2.01
CA ALA A 684 -2.16 2.03 -2.24
C ALA A 684 -1.10 1.59 -3.30
N PRO A 685 -0.58 0.35 -3.22
CA PRO A 685 0.45 -0.15 -4.15
C PRO A 685 0.08 -0.05 -5.62
N GLU A 686 -1.16 -0.33 -5.98
CA GLU A 686 -1.64 -0.26 -7.37
C GLU A 686 -1.66 1.17 -7.93
N ILE A 687 -1.80 2.20 -7.07
CA ILE A 687 -1.67 3.61 -7.47
C ILE A 687 -0.20 3.93 -7.74
N ILE A 688 0.70 3.49 -6.86
CA ILE A 688 2.15 3.68 -7.00
C ILE A 688 2.65 3.01 -8.29
N LEU A 689 2.21 1.78 -8.56
CA LEU A 689 2.59 1.01 -9.75
C LEU A 689 1.80 1.39 -11.00
N ASN A 690 0.88 2.35 -10.90
CA ASN A 690 -0.01 2.80 -11.99
C ASN A 690 -0.75 1.64 -12.70
N LYS A 691 -1.21 0.64 -11.91
CA LYS A 691 -1.94 -0.55 -12.42
C LYS A 691 -3.45 -0.31 -12.60
N GLY A 692 -3.90 0.95 -12.37
CA GLY A 692 -5.31 1.29 -12.31
C GLY A 692 -5.95 0.87 -10.98
N HIS A 693 -6.78 1.73 -10.41
CA HIS A 693 -7.39 1.54 -9.09
C HIS A 693 -8.88 1.82 -9.08
N ASP A 694 -9.57 1.24 -8.13
CA ASP A 694 -11.00 1.38 -7.85
C ASP A 694 -11.23 1.63 -6.34
N ASN A 695 -12.41 1.34 -5.82
CA ASN A 695 -12.76 1.54 -4.42
C ASN A 695 -11.89 0.73 -3.42
N SER A 696 -11.20 -0.29 -3.87
CA SER A 696 -10.27 -1.05 -3.02
C SER A 696 -9.10 -0.20 -2.50
N ALA A 697 -8.74 0.87 -3.23
CA ALA A 697 -7.72 1.82 -2.79
C ALA A 697 -8.16 2.60 -1.53
N ASP A 698 -9.45 2.92 -1.39
CA ASP A 698 -9.99 3.55 -0.18
C ASP A 698 -9.95 2.59 1.03
N TYR A 699 -10.11 1.28 0.79
CA TYR A 699 -10.00 0.26 1.86
C TYR A 699 -8.56 0.08 2.35
N TRP A 700 -7.57 0.19 1.44
CA TRP A 700 -6.16 0.28 1.84
C TRP A 700 -5.94 1.46 2.77
N SER A 701 -6.34 2.66 2.35
CA SER A 701 -6.20 3.88 3.15
C SER A 701 -6.92 3.78 4.49
N LEU A 702 -8.06 3.07 4.56
CA LEU A 702 -8.78 2.78 5.80
C LEU A 702 -7.93 1.92 6.76
N GLY A 703 -7.22 0.92 6.25
CA GLY A 703 -6.30 0.10 7.03
C GLY A 703 -5.15 0.93 7.61
N ILE A 704 -4.59 1.86 6.81
CA ILE A 704 -3.57 2.81 7.27
C ILE A 704 -4.12 3.73 8.37
N LEU A 705 -5.35 4.24 8.20
CA LEU A 705 -6.01 5.08 9.20
C LEU A 705 -6.17 4.35 10.53
N ILE A 706 -6.66 3.10 10.52
CA ILE A 706 -6.84 2.31 11.75
C ILE A 706 -5.50 2.17 12.48
N TYR A 707 -4.43 1.86 11.75
CA TYR A 707 -3.10 1.74 12.33
C TYR A 707 -2.64 3.08 12.95
N GLU A 708 -2.75 4.19 12.21
CA GLU A 708 -2.34 5.51 12.70
C GLU A 708 -3.15 5.96 13.92
N LEU A 709 -4.46 5.73 13.95
CA LEU A 709 -5.28 6.08 15.11
C LEU A 709 -4.86 5.32 16.39
N LEU A 710 -4.50 4.03 16.26
CA LEU A 710 -4.08 3.18 17.36
C LEU A 710 -2.64 3.42 17.84
N THR A 711 -1.75 3.92 16.97
CA THR A 711 -0.33 4.10 17.29
C THR A 711 0.12 5.55 17.36
N GLY A 712 -0.64 6.48 16.75
CA GLY A 712 -0.30 7.90 16.63
C GLY A 712 0.57 8.23 15.40
N SER A 713 0.96 7.22 14.59
CA SER A 713 1.76 7.41 13.38
C SER A 713 1.39 6.38 12.30
N PRO A 714 1.50 6.71 11.00
CA PRO A 714 1.20 5.75 9.95
C PRO A 714 2.26 4.63 9.89
N PRO A 715 1.91 3.43 9.35
CA PRO A 715 2.82 2.28 9.30
C PRO A 715 3.99 2.48 8.33
N PHE A 716 3.79 3.31 7.31
CA PHE A 716 4.79 3.57 6.29
C PHE A 716 5.28 5.00 6.40
N THR A 717 6.56 5.17 6.75
CA THR A 717 7.20 6.48 6.94
C THR A 717 8.53 6.55 6.21
N GLY A 718 8.97 7.76 5.86
CA GLY A 718 10.24 7.97 5.18
C GLY A 718 10.66 9.43 5.17
N THR A 719 11.91 9.69 4.78
CA THR A 719 12.45 11.03 4.67
C THR A 719 11.94 11.77 3.43
N ASP A 720 11.53 11.01 2.43
CA ASP A 720 11.03 11.49 1.15
C ASP A 720 9.98 10.51 0.59
N PRO A 721 9.11 10.95 -0.34
CA PRO A 721 8.04 10.11 -0.88
C PRO A 721 8.52 8.80 -1.53
N MET A 722 9.68 8.78 -2.21
CA MET A 722 10.19 7.56 -2.85
C MET A 722 10.53 6.48 -1.82
N LYS A 723 11.09 6.86 -0.67
CA LYS A 723 11.36 5.90 0.40
C LYS A 723 10.07 5.35 0.99
N ILE A 724 9.05 6.21 1.16
CA ILE A 724 7.71 5.77 1.60
C ILE A 724 7.15 4.76 0.60
N TYR A 725 7.13 5.08 -0.70
CA TYR A 725 6.60 4.18 -1.74
C TYR A 725 7.35 2.84 -1.79
N ASN A 726 8.68 2.85 -1.67
CA ASN A 726 9.46 1.62 -1.61
C ASN A 726 9.12 0.74 -0.39
N VAL A 727 8.73 1.34 0.75
CA VAL A 727 8.27 0.58 1.92
C VAL A 727 6.85 0.07 1.72
N VAL A 728 5.94 0.89 1.17
CA VAL A 728 4.57 0.47 0.81
C VAL A 728 4.58 -0.74 -0.13
N LEU A 729 5.46 -0.75 -1.13
CA LEU A 729 5.59 -1.86 -2.08
C LEU A 729 6.14 -3.16 -1.46
N ARG A 730 6.71 -3.12 -0.25
CA ARG A 730 7.07 -4.34 0.52
C ARG A 730 5.87 -4.95 1.24
N GLY A 731 4.79 -4.18 1.41
CA GLY A 731 3.54 -4.61 2.02
C GLY A 731 3.47 -4.42 3.52
N ILE A 732 2.26 -4.66 4.06
CA ILE A 732 1.94 -4.47 5.48
C ILE A 732 2.60 -5.52 6.39
N ASP A 733 3.02 -6.65 5.84
CA ASP A 733 3.63 -7.72 6.61
C ASP A 733 5.07 -7.40 7.07
N CYS A 734 5.71 -6.40 6.46
CA CYS A 734 7.00 -5.89 6.94
C CYS A 734 6.88 -4.90 8.11
N VAL A 735 5.64 -4.54 8.51
CA VAL A 735 5.36 -3.61 9.62
C VAL A 735 5.21 -4.37 10.92
N GLU A 736 5.84 -3.88 11.97
CA GLU A 736 5.72 -4.44 13.30
C GLU A 736 4.42 -3.99 13.97
N PHE A 737 3.67 -4.94 14.53
CA PHE A 737 2.44 -4.70 15.28
C PHE A 737 2.70 -4.95 16.76
N ASP A 738 2.80 -3.87 17.53
CA ASP A 738 2.97 -3.97 18.98
C ASP A 738 1.65 -4.41 19.65
N PRO A 739 1.57 -5.60 20.27
CA PRO A 739 0.36 -6.10 20.91
C PRO A 739 -0.13 -5.25 22.09
N SER A 740 0.72 -4.39 22.65
CA SER A 740 0.33 -3.46 23.73
C SER A 740 -0.54 -2.30 23.24
N ASN A 741 -0.42 -1.98 21.96
CA ASN A 741 -1.09 -0.85 21.32
C ASN A 741 -2.21 -1.27 20.39
N ILE A 742 -2.07 -2.41 19.71
CA ILE A 742 -2.99 -2.87 18.67
C ILE A 742 -3.55 -4.24 19.06
N SER A 743 -4.86 -4.32 19.22
CA SER A 743 -5.53 -5.58 19.52
C SER A 743 -5.39 -6.58 18.36
N ARG A 744 -5.41 -7.89 18.67
CA ARG A 744 -5.30 -8.94 17.66
C ARG A 744 -6.39 -8.83 16.58
N THR A 745 -7.58 -8.39 16.93
CA THR A 745 -8.69 -8.19 15.98
C THR A 745 -8.44 -7.01 15.07
N ALA A 746 -7.87 -5.91 15.59
CA ALA A 746 -7.45 -4.76 14.78
C ALA A 746 -6.30 -5.13 13.84
N THR A 747 -5.27 -5.85 14.32
CA THR A 747 -4.16 -6.36 13.49
C THR A 747 -4.68 -7.19 12.31
N THR A 748 -5.60 -8.12 12.58
CA THR A 748 -6.20 -8.96 11.53
C THR A 748 -6.97 -8.12 10.52
N LEU A 749 -7.74 -7.13 10.97
CA LEU A 749 -8.49 -6.23 10.09
C LEU A 749 -7.55 -5.40 9.22
N ILE A 750 -6.52 -4.76 9.81
CA ILE A 750 -5.54 -3.94 9.09
C ILE A 750 -4.85 -4.78 8.01
N LYS A 751 -4.35 -5.97 8.33
CA LYS A 751 -3.69 -6.85 7.35
C LYS A 751 -4.61 -7.23 6.19
N ARG A 752 -5.88 -7.50 6.44
CA ARG A 752 -6.85 -7.82 5.40
C ARG A 752 -7.25 -6.61 4.54
N LEU A 753 -7.28 -5.40 5.11
CA LEU A 753 -7.52 -4.16 4.37
C LEU A 753 -6.30 -3.74 3.55
N CYS A 754 -5.09 -4.01 4.07
CA CYS A 754 -3.83 -3.67 3.43
C CYS A 754 -3.19 -4.86 2.67
N ALA A 755 -3.98 -5.82 2.16
CA ALA A 755 -3.48 -6.83 1.24
C ALA A 755 -2.90 -6.16 -0.02
N GLN A 756 -1.74 -6.63 -0.50
CA GLN A 756 -1.06 -6.03 -1.66
C GLN A 756 -1.89 -6.13 -2.93
N ASN A 757 -2.47 -7.31 -3.17
CA ASN A 757 -3.40 -7.51 -4.27
C ASN A 757 -4.75 -6.86 -3.91
N PRO A 758 -5.24 -5.86 -4.68
CA PRO A 758 -6.51 -5.19 -4.41
C PRO A 758 -7.69 -6.14 -4.31
N ALA A 759 -7.68 -7.22 -5.09
CA ALA A 759 -8.78 -8.17 -5.16
C ALA A 759 -8.88 -9.07 -3.90
N GLU A 760 -7.82 -9.19 -3.12
CA GLU A 760 -7.77 -9.93 -1.85
C GLU A 760 -8.18 -9.09 -0.65
N ARG A 761 -8.31 -7.77 -0.83
CA ARG A 761 -8.67 -6.85 0.26
C ARG A 761 -10.07 -7.11 0.76
N LEU A 762 -10.22 -7.05 2.08
CA LEU A 762 -11.54 -7.09 2.70
C LEU A 762 -12.38 -5.92 2.17
N GLY A 763 -13.59 -6.22 1.70
CA GLY A 763 -14.47 -5.23 1.06
C GLY A 763 -14.49 -5.28 -0.47
N TYR A 764 -13.52 -5.96 -1.12
CA TYR A 764 -13.54 -6.11 -2.58
C TYR A 764 -14.45 -7.26 -3.04
N GLY A 765 -14.63 -8.27 -2.20
CA GLY A 765 -15.42 -9.47 -2.50
C GLY A 765 -16.91 -9.22 -2.72
N ARG A 766 -17.65 -10.31 -2.74
CA ARG A 766 -19.12 -10.32 -2.99
C ARG A 766 -19.90 -9.46 -1.97
N GLY A 767 -19.54 -9.55 -0.69
CA GLY A 767 -20.21 -8.80 0.38
C GLY A 767 -19.86 -7.30 0.41
N GLY A 768 -18.81 -6.89 -0.32
CA GLY A 768 -18.42 -5.49 -0.39
C GLY A 768 -18.09 -4.93 1.00
N ILE A 769 -18.44 -3.67 1.22
CA ILE A 769 -18.18 -2.95 2.49
C ILE A 769 -18.89 -3.60 3.69
N ILE A 770 -19.93 -4.42 3.45
CA ILE A 770 -20.64 -5.15 4.52
C ILE A 770 -19.69 -6.16 5.19
N ASP A 771 -18.80 -6.80 4.43
CA ASP A 771 -17.81 -7.74 4.98
C ASP A 771 -16.86 -7.03 5.97
N ILE A 772 -16.59 -5.73 5.74
CA ILE A 772 -15.79 -4.93 6.67
C ILE A 772 -16.60 -4.64 7.94
N LYS A 773 -17.87 -4.22 7.81
CA LYS A 773 -18.76 -3.93 8.94
C LYS A 773 -19.03 -5.16 9.82
N GLN A 774 -19.06 -6.35 9.23
CA GLN A 774 -19.26 -7.63 9.92
C GLN A 774 -17.98 -8.25 10.51
N ASN A 775 -16.81 -7.61 10.31
CA ASN A 775 -15.55 -8.11 10.83
C ASN A 775 -15.59 -8.18 12.37
N LYS A 776 -14.87 -9.15 12.96
CA LYS A 776 -14.77 -9.36 14.42
C LYS A 776 -14.35 -8.11 15.19
N TYR A 777 -13.63 -7.18 14.57
CA TYR A 777 -13.26 -5.90 15.17
C TYR A 777 -14.48 -5.04 15.54
N PHE A 778 -15.57 -5.15 14.77
CA PHE A 778 -16.84 -4.44 15.01
C PHE A 778 -17.89 -5.26 15.75
N GLN A 779 -17.53 -6.43 16.29
CA GLN A 779 -18.48 -7.27 17.02
C GLN A 779 -19.13 -6.48 18.18
N GLY A 780 -20.48 -6.46 18.22
CA GLY A 780 -21.25 -5.71 19.22
C GLY A 780 -21.35 -4.21 19.00
N PHE A 781 -20.88 -3.68 17.84
CA PHE A 781 -21.00 -2.26 17.53
C PHE A 781 -22.44 -1.90 17.08
N ASP A 782 -23.01 -0.85 17.66
CA ASP A 782 -24.37 -0.38 17.33
C ASP A 782 -24.39 0.49 16.07
N TRP A 783 -24.45 -0.17 14.90
CA TRP A 783 -24.57 0.49 13.60
C TRP A 783 -25.87 1.28 13.44
N ILE A 784 -26.97 0.82 14.07
CA ILE A 784 -28.26 1.47 13.99
C ILE A 784 -28.23 2.80 14.75
N GLY A 785 -27.69 2.76 15.97
CA GLY A 785 -27.51 3.97 16.80
C GLY A 785 -26.56 4.97 16.12
N LEU A 786 -25.47 4.50 15.50
CA LEU A 786 -24.58 5.36 14.70
C LEU A 786 -25.33 6.05 13.57
N HIS A 787 -26.05 5.29 12.76
CA HIS A 787 -26.78 5.82 11.58
C HIS A 787 -27.87 6.81 11.98
N ARG A 788 -28.54 6.57 13.09
CA ARG A 788 -29.59 7.47 13.65
C ARG A 788 -29.00 8.69 14.38
N GLY A 789 -27.69 8.76 14.63
CA GLY A 789 -27.05 9.83 15.40
C GLY A 789 -27.41 9.80 16.89
N THR A 790 -27.75 8.61 17.42
CA THR A 790 -28.13 8.38 18.83
C THR A 790 -27.02 7.71 19.64
N LEU A 791 -26.01 7.13 18.96
CA LEU A 791 -24.85 6.55 19.62
C LEU A 791 -23.98 7.66 20.24
N ALA A 792 -23.63 7.55 21.51
CA ALA A 792 -22.78 8.54 22.18
C ALA A 792 -21.35 8.50 21.57
N ALA A 793 -20.89 9.63 21.07
CA ALA A 793 -19.53 9.75 20.54
C ALA A 793 -18.50 9.72 21.69
N PRO A 794 -17.41 8.93 21.54
CA PRO A 794 -16.37 8.86 22.58
C PRO A 794 -15.47 10.10 22.64
N ILE A 795 -15.49 10.92 21.58
CA ILE A 795 -14.80 12.22 21.50
C ILE A 795 -15.88 13.29 21.48
N GLN A 796 -15.97 14.07 22.55
CA GLN A 796 -16.95 15.15 22.65
C GLN A 796 -16.21 16.48 22.65
N PRO A 797 -16.29 17.26 21.56
CA PRO A 797 -15.65 18.56 21.51
C PRO A 797 -16.40 19.56 22.40
N THR A 798 -15.69 20.45 23.06
CA THR A 798 -16.29 21.58 23.75
C THR A 798 -16.47 22.71 22.75
N ILE A 799 -17.72 23.18 22.60
CA ILE A 799 -18.09 24.29 21.68
C ILE A 799 -18.97 25.25 22.45
N LEU A 800 -18.49 26.48 22.66
CA LEU A 800 -19.16 27.51 23.47
C LEU A 800 -20.19 28.31 22.68
N GLY A 801 -20.09 28.34 21.36
CA GLY A 801 -21.01 29.11 20.52
C GLY A 801 -20.81 28.82 19.02
N PRO A 802 -21.66 29.40 18.17
CA PRO A 802 -21.57 29.19 16.72
C PRO A 802 -20.31 29.80 16.08
N ASP A 803 -19.63 30.70 16.76
CA ASP A 803 -18.39 31.37 16.36
C ASP A 803 -17.14 30.85 17.10
N ASP A 804 -17.29 29.79 17.90
CA ASP A 804 -16.19 29.22 18.67
C ASP A 804 -15.19 28.48 17.77
N THR A 805 -13.94 28.91 17.81
CA THR A 805 -12.82 28.35 17.04
C THR A 805 -11.69 27.78 17.90
N THR A 806 -11.97 27.55 19.19
CA THR A 806 -10.98 27.04 20.16
C THR A 806 -10.42 25.67 19.78
N ASN A 807 -11.16 24.88 18.99
CA ASN A 807 -10.74 23.57 18.49
C ASN A 807 -9.88 23.62 17.22
N PHE A 808 -9.53 24.82 16.73
CA PHE A 808 -8.68 25.01 15.54
C PHE A 808 -7.37 25.69 15.91
N ASP A 809 -6.33 25.40 15.11
CA ASP A 809 -5.05 26.13 15.20
C ASP A 809 -5.25 27.58 14.74
N LYS A 810 -4.48 28.52 15.33
CA LYS A 810 -4.55 29.93 14.94
C LYS A 810 -3.70 30.19 13.70
N TYR A 811 -4.30 30.78 12.68
CA TYR A 811 -3.64 31.13 11.43
C TYR A 811 -3.60 32.66 11.26
N PRO A 812 -2.51 33.22 10.69
CA PRO A 812 -2.45 34.62 10.31
C PRO A 812 -3.42 34.91 9.17
N GLN A 813 -3.98 36.13 9.16
CA GLN A 813 -4.82 36.57 8.06
C GLN A 813 -4.02 36.61 6.75
N GLN A 814 -4.55 36.01 5.69
CA GLN A 814 -3.95 36.06 4.36
C GLN A 814 -4.48 37.30 3.63
N ASN A 815 -3.63 38.36 3.59
CA ASN A 815 -3.96 39.63 2.92
C ASN A 815 -3.44 39.71 1.48
N GLU A 816 -2.79 38.66 0.99
CA GLU A 816 -2.24 38.65 -0.37
C GLU A 816 -3.37 38.62 -1.41
N ILE A 817 -3.39 39.65 -2.27
CA ILE A 817 -4.35 39.78 -3.36
C ILE A 817 -3.69 39.23 -4.63
N PRO A 818 -4.11 38.06 -5.15
CA PRO A 818 -3.59 37.56 -6.41
C PRO A 818 -4.08 38.41 -7.59
N PRO A 819 -3.40 38.39 -8.74
CA PRO A 819 -3.87 39.01 -9.97
C PRO A 819 -5.18 38.34 -10.47
N ASP A 820 -5.87 39.06 -11.36
CA ASP A 820 -7.09 38.57 -11.98
C ASP A 820 -6.81 37.38 -12.91
N GLU A 821 -7.74 36.43 -12.94
CA GLU A 821 -7.72 35.26 -13.81
C GLU A 821 -9.02 35.21 -14.63
N THR A 822 -8.90 35.24 -15.96
CA THR A 822 -10.04 35.44 -16.88
C THR A 822 -10.15 34.36 -17.97
N SER A 823 -9.46 33.22 -17.84
CA SER A 823 -9.53 32.13 -18.84
C SER A 823 -10.91 31.47 -18.95
N GLY A 824 -11.77 31.66 -17.95
CA GLY A 824 -13.16 31.22 -17.97
C GLY A 824 -13.37 29.72 -17.69
N TRP A 825 -12.38 29.02 -17.09
CA TRP A 825 -12.52 27.62 -16.67
C TRP A 825 -13.60 27.44 -15.60
N ASP A 826 -13.88 28.48 -14.83
CA ASP A 826 -14.77 28.52 -13.68
C ASP A 826 -16.24 28.92 -14.01
N LYS A 827 -16.68 28.67 -15.24
CA LYS A 827 -18.03 29.09 -15.68
C LYS A 827 -19.16 28.55 -14.80
N GLU A 828 -18.98 27.38 -14.27
CA GLU A 828 -19.99 26.69 -13.46
C GLU A 828 -20.00 27.05 -11.97
N PHE A 829 -18.99 27.78 -11.47
CA PHE A 829 -18.94 28.27 -10.09
C PHE A 829 -19.91 29.37 -9.78
#